data_761eca086d920e3e358643b5fae2fa7b
#
_entry.id   761eca086d920e3e358643b5fae2fa7b
#
_cell.length_a   1.000
_cell.length_b   1.000
_cell.length_c   1.000
_cell.angle_alpha   90.00
_cell.angle_beta   90.00
_cell.angle_gamma   90.00
#
_symmetry.space_group_name_H-M   'P 1'
#
loop_
_entity.id
_entity.type
_entity.pdbx_description
1 polymer ?
#
loop_
_entity_poly.entity_id
_entity_poly.type
_entity_poly.pdbx_seq_one_letter_code
_entity_poly.pdbx_strand_id
1 'polypeptide(L)'
;MPPPDPLPGTAYGFLSTYKPVLPPRTPWGPVEAGHSSRADAGGQLSNPPRPSTPRVLGIAIPSPLRRLFDYRPCRETPPGGWQPGLRVRVPFGRRQLVGVVIECRDDSELPLTDLKPVDTCLDGTPLPADWLWLCRFTARYYQHPLGDTLHQAMPVLLRQGRPLEARTRERWQPTPAGLETDPPGLARAPRQAELLEMLRQHPHGLGTQAILAQSFTREQLRALADKGLAGAREEPLTAPWKAGEPLLAEPALPLNSEQATALAALHERLDDYHPCLLEGVTGSGKTEVYLQLIEAVVGRGRQALVLVPEIGLTPQTLARFRQRFRVPVVALHSGLTDNERLDAWEAAASGRAPIVIGTRSALFTPLARPGAIIVDEEHDGSFKQQDGLRYHARDLAVARAHHHGIPLLLGSATPSLESLARARSGDWRHLSLTRRASRHAPARLELVDLRGRRRQGGLIPPVIETIRETLTAGHQVLVFINRRGFAPTLACHACGWLAECDHCDARMTLHRQPPLLACHHCDRRRALPDVCPGCGSGDLRPLGSGTERTEETLAALFPEVPVHRIDRDSTRRRDAFERVLTEVRRGEPCLLVGTQMLAKGHHLPHVTLVVVVNADAGLYASDFRALEQSAQLLVQVAGRAGRADHPGRVLVQTLHGDDPHLRRLSEQGYAALADQLLEERRAAGLPPFRFLALLRLESPREEAVNALGGQAAEALRRWIGERSLAVDCLGPVPAPMERRQNRYHLQLMLASSRRSMLHEAGAGLVAWLEATPEARRVRWSLDIDPQTLS
;
A
#
# COMPACT_ATOMS: atom_id res chain seq x y z
N MET A 1 4.15 55.76 -27.05
CA MET A 1 2.85 55.35 -26.50
C MET A 1 3.11 54.54 -25.27
N PRO A 2 2.68 54.99 -24.07
CA PRO A 2 2.83 54.26 -22.83
C PRO A 2 1.77 53.15 -22.71
N PRO A 3 2.00 52.11 -21.88
CA PRO A 3 1.04 51.03 -21.67
C PRO A 3 -0.14 51.51 -20.79
N PRO A 4 -1.30 50.87 -20.88
CA PRO A 4 -2.49 51.26 -20.12
C PRO A 4 -2.38 50.79 -18.65
N ASP A 5 -2.99 51.63 -17.78
CA ASP A 5 -3.11 51.49 -16.34
C ASP A 5 -3.86 50.24 -15.88
N PRO A 6 -3.54 49.70 -14.71
CA PRO A 6 -4.25 48.54 -14.13
C PRO A 6 -5.57 48.96 -13.49
N LEU A 7 -6.62 48.17 -13.78
CA LEU A 7 -7.95 48.29 -13.15
C LEU A 7 -7.91 47.90 -11.65
N PRO A 8 -8.81 48.45 -10.83
CA PRO A 8 -8.74 48.39 -9.37
C PRO A 8 -9.13 47.05 -8.80
N GLY A 9 -8.45 46.73 -7.68
CA GLY A 9 -8.55 45.49 -6.96
C GLY A 9 -9.94 45.12 -6.47
N THR A 10 -10.29 43.87 -6.72
CA THR A 10 -11.29 43.16 -5.94
C THR A 10 -10.58 42.16 -5.02
N ALA A 11 -10.60 42.52 -3.73
CA ALA A 11 -10.18 41.67 -2.66
C ALA A 11 -11.12 40.44 -2.61
N TYR A 12 -10.63 39.28 -3.06
CA TYR A 12 -11.25 38.00 -2.77
C TYR A 12 -10.65 37.42 -1.50
N GLY A 13 -11.35 37.73 -0.39
CA GLY A 13 -11.20 36.97 0.82
C GLY A 13 -11.73 35.55 0.61
N PHE A 14 -10.83 34.58 0.36
CA PHE A 14 -11.18 33.17 0.41
C PHE A 14 -11.13 32.71 1.86
N LEU A 15 -12.31 32.73 2.50
CA LEU A 15 -12.54 32.03 3.75
C LEU A 15 -12.31 30.53 3.55
N SER A 16 -11.29 30.04 4.21
CA SER A 16 -10.98 28.66 4.49
C SER A 16 -12.17 27.98 5.17
N THR A 17 -12.92 27.16 4.45
CA THR A 17 -13.81 26.16 5.06
C THR A 17 -13.70 24.86 4.30
N TYR A 18 -12.61 24.12 4.53
CA TYR A 18 -12.62 22.70 4.25
C TYR A 18 -13.32 21.97 5.40
N LYS A 19 -14.65 22.04 5.41
CA LYS A 19 -15.46 20.98 6.00
C LYS A 19 -15.41 19.82 5.00
N PRO A 20 -15.08 18.57 5.41
CA PRO A 20 -15.29 17.43 4.52
C PRO A 20 -16.75 17.50 4.09
N VAL A 21 -16.97 17.63 2.78
CA VAL A 21 -18.33 17.69 2.23
C VAL A 21 -18.94 16.33 2.48
N LEU A 22 -19.67 16.23 3.59
CA LEU A 22 -20.67 15.18 3.75
C LEU A 22 -21.66 15.42 2.61
N PRO A 23 -21.93 14.40 1.79
CA PRO A 23 -22.92 14.54 0.72
C PRO A 23 -24.29 14.90 1.30
N PRO A 24 -25.18 15.50 0.50
CA PRO A 24 -26.51 15.88 0.93
C PRO A 24 -27.22 14.68 1.54
N ARG A 25 -27.95 14.92 2.61
CA ARG A 25 -28.75 13.93 3.35
C ARG A 25 -29.61 13.13 2.38
N THR A 26 -29.21 11.89 2.14
CA THR A 26 -30.09 10.87 1.57
C THR A 26 -30.89 10.23 2.71
N PRO A 27 -31.98 9.47 2.48
CA PRO A 27 -32.96 9.07 3.49
C PRO A 27 -32.47 8.15 4.64
N TRP A 28 -31.18 8.09 4.88
CA TRP A 28 -30.54 7.33 5.94
C TRP A 28 -30.10 8.30 7.06
N GLY A 29 -30.97 8.50 8.02
CA GLY A 29 -30.74 9.37 9.18
C GLY A 29 -29.52 8.94 10.02
N PRO A 30 -28.96 9.89 10.82
CA PRO A 30 -27.87 9.58 11.76
C PRO A 30 -28.40 8.64 12.85
N VAL A 31 -27.65 7.57 13.11
CA VAL A 31 -27.79 6.82 14.37
C VAL A 31 -27.23 7.72 15.46
N GLU A 32 -28.11 8.31 16.27
CA GLU A 32 -27.74 9.10 17.43
C GLU A 32 -27.05 8.21 18.46
N ALA A 33 -25.81 8.54 18.79
CA ALA A 33 -25.12 8.02 19.97
C ALA A 33 -25.75 8.67 21.21
N GLY A 34 -26.66 7.95 21.89
CA GLY A 34 -27.26 8.40 23.12
C GLY A 34 -26.24 8.45 24.26
N HIS A 35 -25.80 9.65 24.62
CA HIS A 35 -25.24 9.91 25.94
C HIS A 35 -26.43 10.22 26.90
N SER A 36 -26.76 9.25 27.74
CA SER A 36 -27.67 9.49 28.89
C SER A 36 -26.86 9.74 30.16
N SER A 37 -26.90 10.98 30.63
CA SER A 37 -26.68 11.31 32.01
C SER A 37 -28.01 11.88 32.57
N ARG A 38 -28.74 11.11 33.41
CA ARG A 38 -29.42 11.58 34.62
C ARG A 38 -30.19 10.44 35.29
N ALA A 39 -29.84 10.21 36.51
CA ALA A 39 -30.67 9.45 37.45
C ALA A 39 -31.91 10.25 37.77
N ASP A 40 -33.08 9.59 37.82
CA ASP A 40 -34.01 9.67 38.91
C ASP A 40 -35.23 8.74 38.72
N ALA A 41 -35.57 8.08 39.86
CA ALA A 41 -36.90 7.61 40.33
C ALA A 41 -37.63 6.47 39.61
N GLY A 42 -37.59 5.28 40.26
CA GLY A 42 -38.73 4.44 40.62
C GLY A 42 -39.82 4.19 39.55
N GLY A 43 -39.63 3.14 38.71
CA GLY A 43 -40.69 2.58 37.87
C GLY A 43 -40.41 1.11 37.58
N GLN A 44 -41.42 0.26 37.79
CA GLN A 44 -41.37 -1.19 37.61
C GLN A 44 -40.59 -1.63 36.36
N LEU A 45 -39.61 -2.54 36.52
CA LEU A 45 -38.88 -3.20 35.48
C LEU A 45 -39.82 -4.05 34.59
N SER A 46 -40.36 -3.42 33.55
CA SER A 46 -40.88 -4.16 32.42
C SER A 46 -39.67 -4.64 31.59
N ASN A 47 -39.55 -5.95 31.38
CA ASN A 47 -38.58 -6.53 30.47
C ASN A 47 -38.60 -5.75 29.15
N PRO A 48 -37.41 -5.35 28.60
CA PRO A 48 -37.40 -4.73 27.30
C PRO A 48 -38.01 -5.70 26.29
N PRO A 49 -38.82 -5.22 25.32
CA PRO A 49 -39.42 -6.08 24.33
C PRO A 49 -38.28 -6.83 23.59
N ARG A 50 -38.40 -8.17 23.49
CA ARG A 50 -37.47 -8.96 22.69
C ARG A 50 -37.44 -8.35 21.29
N PRO A 51 -36.25 -8.04 20.72
CA PRO A 51 -36.15 -7.47 19.39
C PRO A 51 -36.87 -8.42 18.42
N SER A 52 -37.87 -7.91 17.71
CA SER A 52 -38.59 -8.67 16.68
C SER A 52 -37.57 -9.15 15.62
N THR A 53 -37.64 -10.43 15.27
CA THR A 53 -36.78 -10.96 14.21
C THR A 53 -37.13 -10.24 12.91
N PRO A 54 -36.17 -9.56 12.23
CA PRO A 54 -36.45 -8.87 10.99
C PRO A 54 -36.97 -9.86 9.95
N ARG A 55 -37.83 -9.40 9.04
CA ARG A 55 -38.41 -10.26 7.99
C ARG A 55 -37.50 -10.37 6.79
N VAL A 56 -36.63 -9.35 6.56
CA VAL A 56 -35.74 -9.22 5.40
C VAL A 56 -34.35 -8.78 5.84
N LEU A 57 -33.34 -9.41 5.28
CA LEU A 57 -31.93 -9.07 5.41
C LEU A 57 -31.39 -8.54 4.08
N GLY A 58 -30.98 -7.27 4.06
CA GLY A 58 -30.25 -6.67 2.93
C GLY A 58 -28.78 -7.07 2.99
N ILE A 59 -28.34 -7.94 2.10
CA ILE A 59 -27.01 -8.59 2.13
C ILE A 59 -26.15 -8.09 0.97
N ALA A 60 -24.94 -7.64 1.27
CA ALA A 60 -23.90 -7.36 0.29
C ALA A 60 -23.12 -8.64 -0.02
N ILE A 61 -23.11 -9.07 -1.27
CA ILE A 61 -22.39 -10.25 -1.77
C ILE A 61 -21.32 -9.85 -2.79
N PRO A 62 -20.22 -10.61 -2.95
CA PRO A 62 -19.20 -10.35 -3.97
C PRO A 62 -19.78 -10.49 -5.39
N SER A 63 -20.16 -9.36 -5.94
CA SER A 63 -20.84 -9.23 -7.22
C SER A 63 -20.49 -7.86 -7.84
N PRO A 64 -20.38 -7.74 -9.16
CA PRO A 64 -20.19 -6.45 -9.81
C PRO A 64 -21.40 -5.49 -9.70
N LEU A 65 -22.51 -5.97 -9.13
CA LEU A 65 -23.74 -5.19 -8.99
C LEU A 65 -23.70 -4.34 -7.72
N ARG A 66 -24.11 -3.06 -7.83
CA ARG A 66 -24.08 -2.06 -6.75
C ARG A 66 -25.36 -2.02 -5.91
N ARG A 67 -26.00 -3.16 -5.70
CA ARG A 67 -27.21 -3.27 -4.88
C ARG A 67 -27.03 -4.28 -3.77
N LEU A 68 -27.85 -4.17 -2.74
CA LEU A 68 -28.04 -5.22 -1.75
C LEU A 68 -29.00 -6.28 -2.33
N PHE A 69 -28.87 -7.47 -1.82
CA PHE A 69 -29.74 -8.58 -2.19
C PHE A 69 -30.57 -8.98 -0.97
N ASP A 70 -31.88 -9.05 -1.16
CA ASP A 70 -32.82 -9.37 -0.11
C ASP A 70 -32.95 -10.88 0.11
N TYR A 71 -32.81 -11.29 1.38
CA TYR A 71 -32.95 -12.66 1.82
C TYR A 71 -33.84 -12.71 3.06
N ARG A 72 -34.47 -13.85 3.30
CA ARG A 72 -35.12 -14.12 4.58
C ARG A 72 -34.09 -14.62 5.61
N PRO A 73 -34.26 -14.30 6.91
CA PRO A 73 -33.48 -14.92 7.95
C PRO A 73 -33.59 -16.46 7.92
N CYS A 74 -32.54 -17.18 8.32
CA CYS A 74 -32.62 -18.62 8.55
C CYS A 74 -33.38 -18.90 9.85
N ARG A 75 -33.72 -20.19 10.09
CA ARG A 75 -34.47 -20.61 11.29
C ARG A 75 -33.68 -20.38 12.58
N GLU A 76 -32.37 -20.50 12.53
CA GLU A 76 -31.49 -20.26 13.67
C GLU A 76 -31.18 -18.78 13.78
N THR A 77 -31.61 -18.16 14.88
CA THR A 77 -31.26 -16.76 15.16
C THR A 77 -29.88 -16.70 15.80
N PRO A 78 -28.94 -15.89 15.27
CA PRO A 78 -27.63 -15.77 15.87
C PRO A 78 -27.68 -15.22 17.29
N PRO A 79 -26.70 -15.54 18.16
CA PRO A 79 -26.59 -14.93 19.47
C PRO A 79 -26.57 -13.39 19.34
N GLY A 80 -27.45 -12.71 20.11
CA GLY A 80 -27.60 -11.24 19.96
C GLY A 80 -28.54 -10.75 18.86
N GLY A 81 -29.19 -11.67 18.09
CA GLY A 81 -30.13 -11.34 17.03
C GLY A 81 -29.45 -10.97 15.71
N TRP A 82 -30.29 -10.72 14.70
CA TRP A 82 -29.82 -10.25 13.38
C TRP A 82 -29.41 -8.78 13.42
N GLN A 83 -28.21 -8.50 12.98
CA GLN A 83 -27.66 -7.13 12.98
C GLN A 83 -26.64 -6.92 11.83
N PRO A 84 -26.43 -5.67 11.39
CA PRO A 84 -25.42 -5.35 10.41
C PRO A 84 -24.03 -5.81 10.85
N GLY A 85 -23.26 -6.36 9.90
CA GLY A 85 -21.91 -6.86 10.13
C GLY A 85 -21.82 -8.37 10.26
N LEU A 86 -22.92 -9.10 10.47
CA LEU A 86 -22.91 -10.56 10.49
C LEU A 86 -22.57 -11.10 9.09
N ARG A 87 -21.63 -12.05 9.04
CA ARG A 87 -21.33 -12.78 7.82
C ARG A 87 -22.28 -13.97 7.70
N VAL A 88 -22.78 -14.15 6.52
CA VAL A 88 -23.77 -15.19 6.21
C VAL A 88 -23.40 -15.94 4.95
N ARG A 89 -23.80 -17.20 4.86
CA ARG A 89 -23.77 -17.98 3.63
C ARG A 89 -25.13 -17.92 2.94
N VAL A 90 -25.13 -17.57 1.67
CA VAL A 90 -26.36 -17.37 0.91
C VAL A 90 -26.33 -18.07 -0.44
N PRO A 91 -27.45 -18.61 -0.93
CA PRO A 91 -27.54 -19.16 -2.26
C PRO A 91 -27.63 -18.04 -3.30
N PHE A 92 -26.70 -18.02 -4.26
CA PHE A 92 -26.70 -17.07 -5.37
C PHE A 92 -26.56 -17.79 -6.72
N GLY A 93 -27.63 -17.87 -7.49
CA GLY A 93 -27.70 -18.70 -8.68
C GLY A 93 -27.50 -20.17 -8.31
N ARG A 94 -26.46 -20.79 -8.86
CA ARG A 94 -26.05 -22.19 -8.58
C ARG A 94 -24.89 -22.27 -7.57
N ARG A 95 -24.48 -21.14 -7.01
CA ARG A 95 -23.33 -21.05 -6.08
C ARG A 95 -23.81 -20.65 -4.69
N GLN A 96 -22.99 -20.99 -3.72
CA GLN A 96 -23.08 -20.40 -2.39
C GLN A 96 -22.00 -19.35 -2.22
N LEU A 97 -22.38 -18.18 -1.71
CA LEU A 97 -21.47 -17.06 -1.47
C LEU A 97 -21.51 -16.66 -0.01
N VAL A 98 -20.39 -16.09 0.47
CA VAL A 98 -20.32 -15.43 1.75
C VAL A 98 -20.66 -13.96 1.53
N GLY A 99 -21.73 -13.50 2.16
CA GLY A 99 -22.17 -12.12 2.20
C GLY A 99 -22.08 -11.53 3.59
N VAL A 100 -22.30 -10.22 3.68
CA VAL A 100 -22.36 -9.46 4.93
C VAL A 100 -23.74 -8.80 5.03
N VAL A 101 -24.40 -8.97 6.16
CA VAL A 101 -25.66 -8.28 6.46
C VAL A 101 -25.36 -6.80 6.61
N ILE A 102 -26.07 -5.98 5.85
CA ILE A 102 -25.91 -4.52 5.83
C ILE A 102 -27.11 -3.82 6.46
N GLU A 103 -28.29 -4.42 6.27
CA GLU A 103 -29.58 -3.89 6.72
C GLU A 103 -30.46 -5.00 7.23
N CYS A 104 -31.25 -4.68 8.28
CA CYS A 104 -32.32 -5.51 8.80
C CYS A 104 -33.63 -4.72 8.62
N ARG A 105 -34.58 -5.28 7.85
CA ARG A 105 -35.83 -4.61 7.44
C ARG A 105 -37.02 -5.55 7.60
N ASP A 106 -38.21 -4.99 7.53
CA ASP A 106 -39.47 -5.76 7.57
C ASP A 106 -40.14 -5.87 6.19
N ASP A 107 -39.65 -5.13 5.20
CA ASP A 107 -40.18 -5.03 3.84
C ASP A 107 -39.12 -5.25 2.78
N SER A 108 -39.56 -5.62 1.58
CA SER A 108 -38.75 -5.77 0.37
C SER A 108 -39.57 -5.36 -0.85
N GLU A 109 -38.89 -4.92 -1.91
CA GLU A 109 -39.52 -4.68 -3.22
C GLU A 109 -40.07 -5.96 -3.85
N LEU A 110 -39.55 -7.14 -3.43
CA LEU A 110 -40.01 -8.46 -3.87
C LEU A 110 -40.99 -9.06 -2.86
N PRO A 111 -41.94 -9.90 -3.30
CA PRO A 111 -42.76 -10.67 -2.40
C PRO A 111 -41.93 -11.51 -1.43
N LEU A 112 -42.24 -11.49 -0.13
CA LEU A 112 -41.48 -12.24 0.88
C LEU A 112 -41.39 -13.75 0.58
N THR A 113 -42.39 -14.28 -0.11
CA THR A 113 -42.41 -15.69 -0.54
C THR A 113 -41.34 -16.04 -1.55
N ASP A 114 -40.91 -15.06 -2.35
CA ASP A 114 -39.94 -15.26 -3.43
C ASP A 114 -38.49 -15.09 -2.95
N LEU A 115 -38.33 -14.51 -1.74
CA LEU A 115 -37.03 -14.34 -1.13
C LEU A 115 -36.48 -15.70 -0.67
N LYS A 116 -35.21 -15.98 -1.06
CA LYS A 116 -34.50 -17.16 -0.56
C LYS A 116 -34.09 -16.96 0.92
N PRO A 117 -34.05 -18.01 1.73
CA PRO A 117 -33.49 -17.91 3.06
C PRO A 117 -31.97 -17.83 3.03
N VAL A 118 -31.38 -17.24 4.04
CA VAL A 118 -29.96 -17.42 4.38
C VAL A 118 -29.72 -18.88 4.74
N ASP A 119 -28.65 -19.48 4.25
CA ASP A 119 -28.30 -20.87 4.56
C ASP A 119 -27.79 -21.00 6.01
N THR A 120 -26.83 -20.16 6.40
CA THR A 120 -26.17 -20.21 7.71
C THR A 120 -25.62 -18.85 8.10
N CYS A 121 -25.73 -18.46 9.37
CA CYS A 121 -24.95 -17.40 9.99
C CYS A 121 -23.56 -17.95 10.34
N LEU A 122 -22.49 -17.28 9.93
CA LEU A 122 -21.11 -17.75 10.09
C LEU A 122 -20.46 -17.30 11.40
N ASP A 123 -20.94 -16.21 11.99
CA ASP A 123 -20.36 -15.58 13.16
C ASP A 123 -21.39 -15.37 14.27
N GLY A 124 -20.95 -15.54 15.51
CA GLY A 124 -21.72 -15.14 16.68
C GLY A 124 -21.64 -13.65 17.01
N THR A 125 -20.63 -12.95 16.46
CA THR A 125 -20.37 -11.51 16.68
C THR A 125 -20.23 -10.82 15.34
N PRO A 126 -20.87 -9.64 15.12
CA PRO A 126 -20.74 -8.91 13.85
C PRO A 126 -19.33 -8.33 13.67
N LEU A 127 -18.97 -8.11 12.41
CA LEU A 127 -17.81 -7.30 12.06
C LEU A 127 -17.96 -5.87 12.64
N PRO A 128 -16.86 -5.23 13.06
CA PRO A 128 -16.91 -3.92 13.72
C PRO A 128 -17.61 -2.84 12.87
N ALA A 129 -18.41 -2.00 13.50
CA ALA A 129 -19.20 -0.96 12.84
C ALA A 129 -18.31 0.07 12.10
N ASP A 130 -17.15 0.42 12.69
CA ASP A 130 -16.15 1.31 12.07
C ASP A 130 -15.54 0.70 10.80
N TRP A 131 -15.32 -0.61 10.80
CA TRP A 131 -14.84 -1.33 9.62
C TRP A 131 -15.90 -1.34 8.49
N LEU A 132 -17.18 -1.54 8.84
CA LEU A 132 -18.28 -1.43 7.89
C LEU A 132 -18.39 0.00 7.33
N TRP A 133 -18.24 1.01 8.19
CA TRP A 133 -18.21 2.40 7.76
C TRP A 133 -17.08 2.63 6.74
N LEU A 134 -15.87 2.17 7.02
CA LEU A 134 -14.72 2.31 6.11
C LEU A 134 -14.99 1.66 4.76
N CYS A 135 -15.56 0.44 4.75
CA CYS A 135 -15.91 -0.25 3.51
C CYS A 135 -17.01 0.47 2.71
N ARG A 136 -18.06 0.95 3.39
CA ARG A 136 -19.13 1.76 2.77
C ARG A 136 -18.60 3.08 2.22
N PHE A 137 -17.76 3.77 2.99
CA PHE A 137 -17.10 4.99 2.54
C PHE A 137 -16.25 4.72 1.28
N THR A 138 -15.43 3.68 1.31
CA THR A 138 -14.57 3.29 0.18
C THR A 138 -15.37 2.95 -1.06
N ALA A 139 -16.41 2.12 -0.94
CA ALA A 139 -17.29 1.76 -2.05
C ALA A 139 -17.92 2.97 -2.71
N ARG A 140 -18.43 3.90 -1.89
CA ARG A 140 -19.07 5.12 -2.38
C ARG A 140 -18.07 6.11 -2.97
N TYR A 141 -16.93 6.33 -2.32
CA TYR A 141 -15.91 7.26 -2.80
C TYR A 141 -15.32 6.80 -4.14
N TYR A 142 -14.95 5.53 -4.25
CA TYR A 142 -14.34 4.98 -5.48
C TYR A 142 -15.37 4.43 -6.48
N GLN A 143 -16.65 4.69 -6.26
CA GLN A 143 -17.74 4.22 -7.14
C GLN A 143 -17.59 2.71 -7.44
N HIS A 144 -17.38 1.89 -6.39
CA HIS A 144 -17.15 0.45 -6.50
C HIS A 144 -18.28 -0.34 -5.81
N PRO A 145 -18.65 -1.55 -6.29
CA PRO A 145 -19.67 -2.37 -5.64
C PRO A 145 -19.35 -2.67 -4.17
N LEU A 146 -20.32 -2.44 -3.27
CA LEU A 146 -20.10 -2.62 -1.82
C LEU A 146 -19.72 -4.07 -1.48
N GLY A 147 -20.41 -5.06 -2.08
CA GLY A 147 -20.15 -6.47 -1.81
C GLY A 147 -18.73 -6.88 -2.22
N ASP A 148 -18.23 -6.39 -3.34
CA ASP A 148 -16.85 -6.64 -3.78
C ASP A 148 -15.84 -5.88 -2.90
N THR A 149 -16.17 -4.66 -2.46
CA THR A 149 -15.33 -3.89 -1.52
C THR A 149 -15.16 -4.63 -0.20
N LEU A 150 -16.26 -5.11 0.41
CA LEU A 150 -16.22 -5.89 1.64
C LEU A 150 -15.41 -7.17 1.47
N HIS A 151 -15.63 -7.87 0.36
CA HIS A 151 -14.90 -9.09 0.04
C HIS A 151 -13.40 -8.84 -0.10
N GLN A 152 -12.98 -7.77 -0.79
CA GLN A 152 -11.55 -7.43 -0.93
C GLN A 152 -10.91 -6.97 0.39
N ALA A 153 -11.68 -6.31 1.26
CA ALA A 153 -11.21 -5.84 2.56
C ALA A 153 -11.01 -6.94 3.60
N MET A 154 -11.65 -8.11 3.42
CA MET A 154 -11.53 -9.26 4.33
C MET A 154 -10.35 -10.17 4.00
N PRO A 155 -9.74 -10.85 4.98
CA PRO A 155 -8.84 -12.00 4.76
C PRO A 155 -9.50 -13.14 3.96
N VAL A 156 -8.70 -13.86 3.18
CA VAL A 156 -9.18 -14.95 2.30
C VAL A 156 -10.00 -16.00 3.05
N LEU A 157 -9.55 -16.43 4.22
CA LEU A 157 -10.26 -17.45 5.01
C LEU A 157 -11.63 -16.98 5.48
N LEU A 158 -11.77 -15.68 5.80
CA LEU A 158 -13.10 -15.11 6.14
C LEU A 158 -14.02 -15.08 4.93
N ARG A 159 -13.49 -14.80 3.73
CA ARG A 159 -14.25 -14.88 2.46
C ARG A 159 -14.75 -16.29 2.16
N GLN A 160 -14.02 -17.30 2.60
CA GLN A 160 -14.37 -18.72 2.45
C GLN A 160 -15.35 -19.22 3.51
N GLY A 161 -15.70 -18.37 4.49
CA GLY A 161 -16.68 -18.69 5.53
C GLY A 161 -16.07 -19.32 6.80
N ARG A 162 -14.75 -19.21 6.99
CA ARG A 162 -14.12 -19.59 8.27
C ARG A 162 -14.59 -18.63 9.36
N PRO A 163 -14.95 -19.10 10.57
CA PRO A 163 -15.35 -18.21 11.66
C PRO A 163 -14.20 -17.29 12.08
N LEU A 164 -14.55 -16.10 12.59
CA LEU A 164 -13.62 -15.16 13.17
C LEU A 164 -13.36 -15.51 14.64
N GLU A 165 -12.45 -16.41 14.85
CA GLU A 165 -12.04 -16.87 16.18
C GLU A 165 -10.51 -16.79 16.31
N ALA A 166 -10.06 -16.44 17.52
CA ALA A 166 -8.65 -16.47 17.84
C ALA A 166 -8.14 -17.90 17.75
N ARG A 167 -7.11 -18.13 16.96
CA ARG A 167 -6.41 -19.40 17.01
C ARG A 167 -5.66 -19.50 18.33
N THR A 168 -5.83 -20.63 19.00
CA THR A 168 -5.17 -20.93 20.26
C THR A 168 -3.98 -21.86 20.05
N ARG A 169 -3.05 -21.83 20.99
CA ARG A 169 -1.99 -22.81 21.16
C ARG A 169 -2.07 -23.42 22.53
N GLU A 170 -1.78 -24.69 22.60
CA GLU A 170 -1.62 -25.36 23.89
C GLU A 170 -0.33 -24.86 24.56
N ARG A 171 -0.47 -24.43 25.80
CA ARG A 171 0.64 -24.08 26.67
C ARG A 171 0.59 -24.96 27.91
N TRP A 172 1.65 -25.68 28.14
CA TRP A 172 1.78 -26.64 29.22
C TRP A 172 2.45 -25.99 30.42
N GLN A 173 1.84 -26.13 31.59
CA GLN A 173 2.35 -25.62 32.85
C GLN A 173 2.23 -26.68 33.95
N PRO A 174 3.12 -26.65 34.97
CA PRO A 174 2.96 -27.55 36.13
C PRO A 174 1.67 -27.18 36.87
N THR A 175 0.96 -28.20 37.38
CA THR A 175 -0.13 -28.01 38.33
C THR A 175 0.43 -27.72 39.72
N PRO A 176 -0.39 -27.31 40.73
CA PRO A 176 0.06 -27.22 42.13
C PRO A 176 0.72 -28.49 42.62
N ALA A 177 0.16 -29.68 42.29
CA ALA A 177 0.76 -30.96 42.61
C ALA A 177 2.10 -31.19 41.85
N GLY A 178 2.19 -30.70 40.61
CA GLY A 178 3.42 -30.77 39.85
C GLY A 178 4.53 -29.83 40.33
N LEU A 179 4.24 -28.83 41.16
CA LEU A 179 5.23 -27.96 41.78
C LEU A 179 5.84 -28.54 43.06
N GLU A 180 5.25 -29.59 43.66
CA GLU A 180 5.80 -30.26 44.84
C GLU A 180 7.18 -30.91 44.53
N THR A 181 8.07 -30.96 45.53
CA THR A 181 9.48 -31.32 45.32
C THR A 181 9.69 -32.80 44.98
N ASP A 182 8.78 -33.67 45.33
CA ASP A 182 8.90 -35.14 45.12
C ASP A 182 7.54 -35.73 44.69
N PRO A 183 7.11 -35.58 43.44
CA PRO A 183 5.81 -36.13 43.03
C PRO A 183 5.83 -37.65 43.04
N PRO A 184 4.95 -38.30 43.77
CA PRO A 184 4.86 -39.76 43.78
C PRO A 184 4.53 -40.30 42.40
N GLY A 185 5.32 -41.19 41.89
CA GLY A 185 5.05 -41.89 40.62
C GLY A 185 5.96 -41.56 39.42
N LEU A 186 7.01 -40.75 39.60
CA LEU A 186 8.00 -40.48 38.54
C LEU A 186 9.33 -41.21 38.70
N ALA A 187 9.58 -41.91 39.80
CA ALA A 187 10.81 -42.62 40.04
C ALA A 187 11.17 -43.68 38.95
N ARG A 188 10.14 -44.23 38.27
CA ARG A 188 10.34 -45.18 37.14
C ARG A 188 10.19 -44.52 35.74
N ALA A 189 10.10 -43.19 35.65
CA ALA A 189 9.85 -42.45 34.40
C ALA A 189 10.76 -41.21 34.29
N PRO A 190 12.11 -41.39 34.15
CA PRO A 190 13.11 -40.32 34.22
C PRO A 190 12.86 -39.21 33.20
N ARG A 191 12.40 -39.55 32.01
CA ARG A 191 12.06 -38.55 30.96
C ARG A 191 10.86 -37.69 31.31
N GLN A 192 9.87 -38.22 32.04
CA GLN A 192 8.73 -37.45 32.55
C GLN A 192 9.17 -36.55 33.71
N ALA A 193 10.12 -36.96 34.54
CA ALA A 193 10.70 -36.15 35.59
C ALA A 193 11.49 -34.97 35.02
N GLU A 194 12.31 -35.18 33.99
CA GLU A 194 13.01 -34.11 33.27
C GLU A 194 12.04 -33.09 32.63
N LEU A 195 10.97 -33.59 32.00
CA LEU A 195 9.96 -32.76 31.41
C LEU A 195 9.24 -31.92 32.48
N LEU A 196 8.87 -32.49 33.62
CA LEU A 196 8.26 -31.79 34.71
C LEU A 196 9.18 -30.73 35.29
N GLU A 197 10.46 -31.01 35.45
CA GLU A 197 11.44 -30.06 35.93
C GLU A 197 11.63 -28.90 34.94
N MET A 198 11.67 -29.17 33.64
CA MET A 198 11.68 -28.11 32.63
C MET A 198 10.44 -27.25 32.73
N LEU A 199 9.25 -27.82 32.96
CA LEU A 199 8.01 -27.04 33.13
C LEU A 199 8.04 -26.20 34.42
N ARG A 200 8.64 -26.70 35.51
CA ARG A 200 8.85 -25.95 36.77
C ARG A 200 9.71 -24.70 36.59
N GLN A 201 10.78 -24.83 35.78
CA GLN A 201 11.65 -23.69 35.43
C GLN A 201 10.92 -22.63 34.60
N HIS A 202 9.74 -22.97 34.05
CA HIS A 202 8.93 -22.08 33.24
C HIS A 202 7.52 -21.93 33.82
N PRO A 203 7.33 -21.21 34.94
CA PRO A 203 6.05 -21.14 35.65
C PRO A 203 4.92 -20.54 34.81
N HIS A 204 5.25 -19.77 33.77
CA HIS A 204 4.28 -19.25 32.80
C HIS A 204 3.95 -20.25 31.67
N GLY A 205 4.48 -21.49 31.75
CA GLY A 205 4.26 -22.57 30.82
C GLY A 205 5.10 -22.49 29.54
N LEU A 206 5.16 -23.60 28.82
CA LEU A 206 5.85 -23.76 27.51
C LEU A 206 4.86 -24.22 26.45
N GLY A 207 5.00 -23.70 25.23
CA GLY A 207 4.23 -24.16 24.08
C GLY A 207 4.62 -25.59 23.67
N THR A 208 3.65 -26.39 23.21
CA THR A 208 3.88 -27.78 22.79
C THR A 208 5.05 -27.92 21.81
N GLN A 209 5.19 -27.02 20.81
CA GLN A 209 6.30 -27.07 19.85
C GLN A 209 7.69 -26.84 20.49
N ALA A 210 7.77 -25.92 21.47
CA ALA A 210 9.02 -25.65 22.18
C ALA A 210 9.46 -26.86 23.01
N ILE A 211 8.50 -27.59 23.57
CA ILE A 211 8.74 -28.84 24.32
C ILE A 211 9.18 -29.95 23.38
N LEU A 212 8.53 -30.11 22.23
CA LEU A 212 8.91 -31.11 21.22
C LEU A 212 10.32 -30.86 20.64
N ALA A 213 10.71 -29.60 20.50
CA ALA A 213 12.05 -29.21 20.04
C ALA A 213 13.16 -29.62 21.03
N GLN A 214 12.85 -29.83 22.30
CA GLN A 214 13.76 -30.34 23.34
C GLN A 214 13.76 -31.88 23.43
N SER A 215 13.34 -32.57 22.36
CA SER A 215 13.29 -34.02 22.26
C SER A 215 12.32 -34.70 23.23
N PHE A 216 11.29 -34.03 23.68
CA PHE A 216 10.16 -34.63 24.39
C PHE A 216 9.01 -34.94 23.41
N THR A 217 8.10 -35.84 23.86
CA THR A 217 6.98 -36.30 23.02
C THR A 217 5.61 -35.87 23.58
N ARG A 218 4.57 -35.82 22.71
CA ARG A 218 3.20 -35.55 23.14
C ARG A 218 2.65 -36.58 24.13
N GLU A 219 3.14 -37.82 24.03
CA GLU A 219 2.74 -38.92 24.93
C GLU A 219 3.25 -38.64 26.35
N GLN A 220 4.49 -38.13 26.49
CA GLN A 220 5.05 -37.76 27.80
C GLN A 220 4.26 -36.59 28.43
N LEU A 221 3.81 -35.60 27.63
CA LEU A 221 2.96 -34.53 28.11
C LEU A 221 1.61 -35.04 28.59
N ARG A 222 0.95 -35.92 27.83
CA ARG A 222 -0.32 -36.55 28.23
C ARG A 222 -0.13 -37.38 29.49
N ALA A 223 0.94 -38.17 29.60
CA ALA A 223 1.21 -38.95 30.78
C ALA A 223 1.42 -38.12 32.07
N LEU A 224 2.02 -36.90 31.94
CA LEU A 224 2.06 -35.96 33.06
C LEU A 224 0.67 -35.35 33.41
N ALA A 225 -0.15 -35.09 32.38
CA ALA A 225 -1.50 -34.61 32.57
C ALA A 225 -2.41 -35.66 33.25
N ASP A 226 -2.32 -36.93 32.80
CA ASP A 226 -3.06 -38.06 33.37
C ASP A 226 -2.69 -38.29 34.83
N LYS A 227 -1.46 -37.97 35.23
CA LYS A 227 -0.97 -38.00 36.63
C LYS A 227 -1.35 -36.74 37.41
N GLY A 228 -1.99 -35.75 36.77
CA GLY A 228 -2.35 -34.48 37.42
C GLY A 228 -1.15 -33.57 37.74
N LEU A 229 0.05 -33.82 37.14
CA LEU A 229 1.28 -33.08 37.45
C LEU A 229 1.51 -31.91 36.50
N ALA A 230 0.95 -31.95 35.27
CA ALA A 230 0.98 -30.87 34.30
C ALA A 230 -0.40 -30.68 33.66
N GLY A 231 -0.71 -29.47 33.23
CA GLY A 231 -1.96 -29.16 32.56
C GLY A 231 -1.71 -28.33 31.28
N ALA A 232 -2.50 -28.62 30.26
CA ALA A 232 -2.54 -27.78 29.06
C ALA A 232 -3.56 -26.66 29.26
N ARG A 233 -3.17 -25.46 28.92
CA ARG A 233 -4.04 -24.28 28.80
C ARG A 233 -4.03 -23.79 27.37
N GLU A 234 -5.21 -23.53 26.85
CA GLU A 234 -5.31 -22.86 25.55
C GLU A 234 -5.10 -21.35 25.72
N GLU A 235 -4.14 -20.83 24.98
CA GLU A 235 -3.87 -19.40 24.92
C GLU A 235 -3.96 -18.91 23.47
N PRO A 236 -4.49 -17.70 23.21
CA PRO A 236 -4.41 -17.09 21.89
C PRO A 236 -2.95 -17.04 21.41
N LEU A 237 -2.72 -17.23 20.09
CA LEU A 237 -1.40 -17.13 19.49
C LEU A 237 -0.72 -15.79 19.80
N THR A 238 -1.50 -14.71 19.76
CA THR A 238 -1.06 -13.38 20.20
C THR A 238 -1.61 -13.14 21.61
N ALA A 239 -0.73 -13.25 22.60
CA ALA A 239 -1.10 -12.95 23.98
C ALA A 239 -1.44 -11.45 24.14
N PRO A 240 -2.48 -11.09 24.91
CA PRO A 240 -2.79 -9.70 25.18
C PRO A 240 -1.69 -9.07 26.03
N TRP A 241 -1.26 -7.86 25.67
CA TRP A 241 -0.44 -7.04 26.56
C TRP A 241 -1.30 -6.49 27.70
N LYS A 242 -0.77 -6.55 28.91
CA LYS A 242 -1.47 -6.08 30.10
C LYS A 242 -1.00 -4.66 30.48
N ALA A 243 -1.95 -3.81 30.82
CA ALA A 243 -1.63 -2.48 31.33
C ALA A 243 -0.75 -2.58 32.57
N GLY A 244 0.37 -1.86 32.59
CA GLY A 244 1.37 -1.92 33.67
C GLY A 244 2.59 -2.79 33.35
N GLU A 245 2.57 -3.62 32.28
CA GLU A 245 3.79 -4.27 31.80
C GLU A 245 4.69 -3.25 31.08
N PRO A 246 6.03 -3.41 31.16
CA PRO A 246 6.96 -2.51 30.46
C PRO A 246 6.67 -2.49 28.95
N LEU A 247 6.43 -1.29 28.41
CA LEU A 247 6.10 -1.09 27.00
C LEU A 247 7.31 -1.26 26.10
N LEU A 248 8.48 -0.74 26.55
CA LEU A 248 9.72 -0.72 25.78
C LEU A 248 10.63 -1.90 26.16
N ALA A 249 11.24 -2.51 25.14
CA ALA A 249 12.34 -3.47 25.28
C ALA A 249 13.71 -2.74 25.25
N GLU A 250 13.81 -1.69 24.42
CA GLU A 250 14.97 -0.81 24.34
C GLU A 250 14.54 0.64 24.61
N PRO A 251 15.39 1.44 25.30
CA PRO A 251 15.07 2.84 25.58
C PRO A 251 14.94 3.66 24.29
N ALA A 252 14.16 4.73 24.36
CA ALA A 252 14.03 5.68 23.27
C ALA A 252 15.39 6.35 22.97
N LEU A 253 15.68 6.54 21.68
CA LEU A 253 16.87 7.30 21.30
C LEU A 253 16.69 8.80 21.61
N PRO A 254 17.75 9.50 21.99
CA PRO A 254 17.67 10.94 22.21
C PRO A 254 17.32 11.66 20.90
N LEU A 255 16.34 12.54 20.96
CA LEU A 255 15.91 13.34 19.82
C LEU A 255 16.78 14.58 19.65
N ASN A 256 17.04 14.95 18.39
CA ASN A 256 17.56 16.29 18.10
C ASN A 256 16.43 17.34 18.24
N SER A 257 16.79 18.63 18.18
CA SER A 257 15.85 19.73 18.38
C SER A 257 14.66 19.71 17.39
N GLU A 258 14.89 19.38 16.12
CA GLU A 258 13.83 19.31 15.09
C GLU A 258 12.88 18.15 15.38
N GLN A 259 13.41 16.98 15.71
CA GLN A 259 12.62 15.79 16.06
C GLN A 259 11.80 16.02 17.34
N ALA A 260 12.41 16.64 18.36
CA ALA A 260 11.72 16.97 19.61
C ALA A 260 10.58 17.97 19.38
N THR A 261 10.79 19.01 18.56
CA THR A 261 9.74 19.95 18.17
C THR A 261 8.61 19.26 17.41
N ALA A 262 8.95 18.39 16.47
CA ALA A 262 7.95 17.63 15.71
C ALA A 262 7.12 16.71 16.61
N LEU A 263 7.77 15.99 17.52
CA LEU A 263 7.10 15.11 18.47
C LEU A 263 6.22 15.89 19.46
N ALA A 264 6.68 17.02 19.97
CA ALA A 264 5.89 17.88 20.86
C ALA A 264 4.59 18.33 20.17
N ALA A 265 4.68 18.79 18.91
CA ALA A 265 3.50 19.20 18.13
C ALA A 265 2.50 18.04 17.89
N LEU A 266 3.00 16.79 17.77
CA LEU A 266 2.14 15.61 17.67
C LEU A 266 1.49 15.25 19.02
N HIS A 267 2.20 15.41 20.13
CA HIS A 267 1.71 15.10 21.47
C HIS A 267 0.64 16.08 21.96
N GLU A 268 0.65 17.32 21.52
CA GLU A 268 -0.36 18.34 21.88
C GLU A 268 -1.78 17.92 21.51
N ARG A 269 -1.96 17.07 20.49
CA ARG A 269 -3.27 16.74 19.90
C ARG A 269 -3.46 15.24 19.63
N LEU A 270 -3.07 14.40 20.59
CA LEU A 270 -3.22 12.92 20.46
C LEU A 270 -4.67 12.43 20.49
N ASP A 271 -5.60 13.24 20.98
CA ASP A 271 -7.02 12.90 21.12
C ASP A 271 -7.91 13.58 20.07
N ASP A 272 -7.31 14.28 19.13
CA ASP A 272 -8.01 15.00 18.06
C ASP A 272 -7.53 14.57 16.66
N TYR A 273 -8.40 14.76 15.67
CA TYR A 273 -7.96 14.68 14.28
C TYR A 273 -6.97 15.80 13.98
N HIS A 274 -5.73 15.42 13.78
CA HIS A 274 -4.63 16.33 13.48
C HIS A 274 -3.73 15.75 12.39
N PRO A 275 -3.98 16.09 11.11
CA PRO A 275 -3.15 15.63 10.01
C PRO A 275 -1.83 16.41 9.95
N CYS A 276 -0.72 15.68 9.98
CA CYS A 276 0.64 16.23 9.93
C CYS A 276 1.40 15.64 8.74
N LEU A 277 2.09 16.49 8.00
CA LEU A 277 3.11 16.10 7.03
C LEU A 277 4.49 16.25 7.68
N LEU A 278 5.21 15.15 7.88
CA LEU A 278 6.59 15.13 8.33
C LEU A 278 7.53 15.03 7.13
N GLU A 279 7.96 16.15 6.62
CA GLU A 279 8.97 16.24 5.58
C GLU A 279 10.35 16.13 6.20
N GLY A 280 11.10 15.08 5.86
CA GLY A 280 12.43 14.91 6.46
C GLY A 280 13.41 14.30 5.47
N VAL A 281 14.59 14.91 5.34
CA VAL A 281 15.65 14.39 4.47
C VAL A 281 15.95 12.92 4.76
N THR A 282 16.45 12.18 3.77
CA THR A 282 16.82 10.78 3.97
C THR A 282 17.86 10.67 5.09
N GLY A 283 17.58 9.85 6.11
CA GLY A 283 18.43 9.72 7.29
C GLY A 283 18.21 10.78 8.37
N SER A 284 17.15 11.60 8.31
CA SER A 284 16.79 12.56 9.37
C SER A 284 16.21 11.93 10.64
N GLY A 285 15.99 10.61 10.65
CA GLY A 285 15.46 9.92 11.82
C GLY A 285 13.94 9.99 11.97
N LYS A 286 13.16 10.17 10.88
CA LYS A 286 11.69 10.11 10.88
C LYS A 286 11.13 8.90 11.65
N THR A 287 11.78 7.74 11.49
CA THR A 287 11.35 6.50 12.16
C THR A 287 11.37 6.63 13.68
N GLU A 288 12.33 7.36 14.27
CA GLU A 288 12.36 7.56 15.71
C GLU A 288 11.18 8.41 16.20
N VAL A 289 10.79 9.44 15.42
CA VAL A 289 9.56 10.21 15.70
C VAL A 289 8.34 9.30 15.67
N TYR A 290 8.25 8.37 14.70
CA TYR A 290 7.16 7.39 14.64
C TYR A 290 7.14 6.48 15.86
N LEU A 291 8.30 5.94 16.27
CA LEU A 291 8.40 5.02 17.41
C LEU A 291 7.98 5.70 18.71
N GLN A 292 8.40 6.95 18.94
CA GLN A 292 8.02 7.68 20.15
C GLN A 292 6.54 8.15 20.11
N LEU A 293 5.98 8.47 18.94
CA LEU A 293 4.54 8.69 18.81
C LEU A 293 3.74 7.42 19.14
N ILE A 294 4.18 6.27 18.65
CA ILE A 294 3.56 4.97 18.93
C ILE A 294 3.63 4.66 20.42
N GLU A 295 4.76 4.92 21.06
CA GLU A 295 4.94 4.76 22.50
C GLU A 295 3.88 5.54 23.30
N ALA A 296 3.69 6.82 22.95
CA ALA A 296 2.68 7.67 23.60
C ALA A 296 1.24 7.16 23.39
N VAL A 297 0.93 6.67 22.17
CA VAL A 297 -0.39 6.14 21.82
C VAL A 297 -0.67 4.82 22.54
N VAL A 298 0.28 3.88 22.51
CA VAL A 298 0.14 2.57 23.16
C VAL A 298 0.14 2.69 24.68
N GLY A 299 0.95 3.61 25.24
CA GLY A 299 0.95 3.93 26.67
C GLY A 299 -0.41 4.41 27.18
N ARG A 300 -1.26 4.98 26.33
CA ARG A 300 -2.66 5.34 26.60
C ARG A 300 -3.65 4.17 26.38
N GLY A 301 -3.18 2.97 26.11
CA GLY A 301 -3.99 1.79 25.84
C GLY A 301 -4.69 1.80 24.49
N ARG A 302 -4.22 2.63 23.54
CA ARG A 302 -4.73 2.70 22.16
C ARG A 302 -3.84 1.95 21.19
N GLN A 303 -4.29 1.77 19.95
CA GLN A 303 -3.58 1.05 18.90
C GLN A 303 -3.03 2.01 17.84
N ALA A 304 -1.85 1.68 17.32
CA ALA A 304 -1.23 2.38 16.20
C ALA A 304 -1.23 1.53 14.94
N LEU A 305 -1.65 2.13 13.81
CA LEU A 305 -1.56 1.55 12.47
C LEU A 305 -0.44 2.25 11.69
N VAL A 306 0.53 1.46 11.22
CA VAL A 306 1.64 1.96 10.41
C VAL A 306 1.53 1.36 9.01
N LEU A 307 1.35 2.22 8.02
CA LEU A 307 1.36 1.84 6.60
C LEU A 307 2.74 2.10 6.01
N VAL A 308 3.29 1.10 5.34
CA VAL A 308 4.58 1.20 4.64
C VAL A 308 4.42 0.68 3.20
N PRO A 309 5.23 1.17 2.24
CA PRO A 309 5.23 0.60 0.89
C PRO A 309 5.56 -0.89 0.89
N GLU A 310 5.09 -1.65 -0.13
CA GLU A 310 5.33 -3.10 -0.21
C GLU A 310 6.82 -3.47 -0.09
N ILE A 311 7.70 -2.72 -0.76
CA ILE A 311 9.16 -2.91 -0.68
C ILE A 311 9.81 -2.28 0.57
N GLY A 312 9.06 -1.49 1.34
CA GLY A 312 9.50 -0.90 2.61
C GLY A 312 9.30 -1.83 3.81
N LEU A 313 8.41 -2.82 3.70
CA LEU A 313 8.17 -3.79 4.77
C LEU A 313 9.20 -4.93 4.72
N THR A 314 10.44 -4.58 5.01
CA THR A 314 11.53 -5.55 5.11
C THR A 314 11.55 -6.23 6.48
N PRO A 315 12.18 -7.44 6.61
CA PRO A 315 12.41 -8.05 7.91
C PRO A 315 13.10 -7.12 8.90
N GLN A 316 13.99 -6.24 8.41
CA GLN A 316 14.70 -5.24 9.22
C GLN A 316 13.78 -4.16 9.76
N THR A 317 12.87 -3.64 8.93
CA THR A 317 11.86 -2.67 9.38
C THR A 317 11.03 -3.28 10.50
N LEU A 318 10.53 -4.50 10.31
CA LEU A 318 9.74 -5.19 11.30
C LEU A 318 10.54 -5.51 12.58
N ALA A 319 11.80 -5.95 12.42
CA ALA A 319 12.70 -6.21 13.54
C ALA A 319 12.93 -4.95 14.40
N ARG A 320 13.08 -3.77 13.79
CA ARG A 320 13.25 -2.51 14.51
C ARG A 320 12.08 -2.19 15.45
N PHE A 321 10.84 -2.45 15.02
CA PHE A 321 9.67 -2.29 15.88
C PHE A 321 9.64 -3.34 17.00
N ARG A 322 9.92 -4.60 16.68
CA ARG A 322 9.93 -5.70 17.65
C ARG A 322 11.05 -5.59 18.69
N GLN A 323 12.18 -4.99 18.32
CA GLN A 323 13.27 -4.69 19.26
C GLN A 323 12.93 -3.54 20.18
N ARG A 324 12.23 -2.51 19.67
CA ARG A 324 11.83 -1.36 20.47
C ARG A 324 10.72 -1.70 21.46
N PHE A 325 9.71 -2.47 21.08
CA PHE A 325 8.50 -2.70 21.86
C PHE A 325 8.41 -4.14 22.36
N ARG A 326 8.02 -4.29 23.63
CA ARG A 326 7.66 -5.58 24.24
C ARG A 326 6.24 -6.01 23.91
N VAL A 327 5.38 -5.07 23.51
CA VAL A 327 4.00 -5.36 23.13
C VAL A 327 3.93 -6.10 21.78
N PRO A 328 2.84 -6.88 21.54
CA PRO A 328 2.66 -7.54 20.27
C PRO A 328 2.67 -6.59 19.07
N VAL A 329 3.54 -6.86 18.09
CA VAL A 329 3.62 -6.18 16.80
C VAL A 329 3.22 -7.18 15.72
N VAL A 330 2.07 -6.95 15.09
CA VAL A 330 1.59 -7.78 13.97
C VAL A 330 1.89 -7.13 12.63
N ALA A 331 2.24 -7.97 11.66
CA ALA A 331 2.53 -7.52 10.29
C ALA A 331 1.45 -8.03 9.32
N LEU A 332 1.09 -7.19 8.32
CA LEU A 332 0.13 -7.52 7.27
C LEU A 332 0.70 -7.19 5.89
N HIS A 333 1.08 -8.21 5.13
CA HIS A 333 1.67 -8.10 3.79
C HIS A 333 1.35 -9.28 2.89
N SER A 334 1.68 -9.17 1.61
CA SER A 334 1.39 -10.18 0.58
C SER A 334 2.11 -11.52 0.80
N GLY A 335 3.25 -11.53 1.50
CA GLY A 335 4.04 -12.74 1.77
C GLY A 335 3.57 -13.59 2.96
N LEU A 336 2.49 -13.21 3.66
CA LEU A 336 1.90 -14.02 4.72
C LEU A 336 1.04 -15.14 4.15
N THR A 337 1.02 -16.27 4.83
CA THR A 337 0.02 -17.30 4.62
C THR A 337 -1.37 -16.79 5.02
N ASP A 338 -2.43 -17.41 4.50
CA ASP A 338 -3.81 -17.03 4.80
C ASP A 338 -4.14 -17.15 6.31
N ASN A 339 -3.54 -18.14 7.00
CA ASN A 339 -3.68 -18.32 8.44
C ASN A 339 -2.99 -17.18 9.22
N GLU A 340 -1.72 -16.86 8.91
CA GLU A 340 -1.00 -15.77 9.56
C GLU A 340 -1.70 -14.43 9.37
N ARG A 341 -2.26 -14.21 8.18
CA ARG A 341 -3.03 -13.00 7.86
C ARG A 341 -4.31 -12.92 8.71
N LEU A 342 -5.03 -14.03 8.86
CA LEU A 342 -6.22 -14.08 9.70
C LEU A 342 -5.88 -13.85 11.18
N ASP A 343 -4.81 -14.50 11.68
CA ASP A 343 -4.36 -14.33 13.07
C ASP A 343 -3.97 -12.87 13.37
N ALA A 344 -3.23 -12.22 12.47
CA ALA A 344 -2.85 -10.82 12.61
C ALA A 344 -4.06 -9.88 12.58
N TRP A 345 -5.00 -10.13 11.67
CA TRP A 345 -6.23 -9.36 11.52
C TRP A 345 -7.13 -9.49 12.78
N GLU A 346 -7.29 -10.70 13.30
CA GLU A 346 -8.06 -10.99 14.49
C GLU A 346 -7.41 -10.40 15.76
N ALA A 347 -6.08 -10.50 15.91
CA ALA A 347 -5.35 -9.90 17.03
C ALA A 347 -5.49 -8.37 17.05
N ALA A 348 -5.53 -7.72 15.89
CA ALA A 348 -5.79 -6.29 15.78
C ALA A 348 -7.25 -5.96 16.12
N ALA A 349 -8.21 -6.70 15.57
CA ALA A 349 -9.64 -6.51 15.78
C ALA A 349 -10.06 -6.68 17.26
N SER A 350 -9.41 -7.60 17.97
CA SER A 350 -9.65 -7.83 19.42
C SER A 350 -8.85 -6.89 20.33
N GLY A 351 -7.95 -6.06 19.79
CA GLY A 351 -7.07 -5.17 20.56
C GLY A 351 -5.89 -5.86 21.24
N ARG A 352 -5.65 -7.16 20.99
CA ARG A 352 -4.48 -7.88 21.51
C ARG A 352 -3.17 -7.45 20.86
N ALA A 353 -3.22 -6.89 19.63
CA ALA A 353 -2.07 -6.28 18.97
C ALA A 353 -2.16 -4.76 19.02
N PRO A 354 -1.42 -4.10 19.94
CA PRO A 354 -1.37 -2.64 20.01
C PRO A 354 -0.74 -1.97 18.80
N ILE A 355 0.17 -2.67 18.09
CA ILE A 355 0.89 -2.14 16.94
C ILE A 355 0.61 -3.03 15.72
N VAL A 356 0.06 -2.41 14.68
CA VAL A 356 -0.21 -3.04 13.38
C VAL A 356 0.64 -2.36 12.32
N ILE A 357 1.50 -3.13 11.64
CA ILE A 357 2.32 -2.63 10.54
C ILE A 357 1.91 -3.37 9.28
N GLY A 358 1.74 -2.67 8.18
CA GLY A 358 1.42 -3.38 6.95
C GLY A 358 1.50 -2.53 5.71
N THR A 359 1.28 -3.21 4.60
CA THR A 359 1.22 -2.56 3.29
C THR A 359 -0.18 -1.97 3.04
N ARG A 360 -0.44 -1.49 1.85
CA ARG A 360 -1.70 -0.86 1.42
C ARG A 360 -2.97 -1.51 2.00
N SER A 361 -3.07 -2.84 1.97
CA SER A 361 -4.27 -3.57 2.43
C SER A 361 -4.45 -3.57 3.95
N ALA A 362 -3.41 -3.30 4.73
CA ALA A 362 -3.48 -3.21 6.18
C ALA A 362 -4.40 -2.06 6.65
N LEU A 363 -4.68 -1.10 5.78
CA LEU A 363 -5.65 -0.04 6.05
C LEU A 363 -7.04 -0.59 6.42
N PHE A 364 -7.44 -1.73 5.86
CA PHE A 364 -8.74 -2.36 6.17
C PHE A 364 -8.70 -3.27 7.40
N THR A 365 -7.62 -3.28 8.16
CA THR A 365 -7.58 -4.04 9.42
C THR A 365 -8.40 -3.32 10.49
N PRO A 366 -9.40 -3.94 11.10
CA PRO A 366 -10.14 -3.32 12.20
C PRO A 366 -9.24 -3.12 13.40
N LEU A 367 -9.47 -2.03 14.12
CA LEU A 367 -8.77 -1.68 15.36
C LEU A 367 -9.81 -1.52 16.47
N ALA A 368 -9.63 -2.23 17.57
CA ALA A 368 -10.55 -2.14 18.70
C ALA A 368 -10.52 -0.74 19.36
N ARG A 369 -9.35 -0.13 19.41
CA ARG A 369 -9.10 1.17 20.06
C ARG A 369 -8.10 1.99 19.25
N PRO A 370 -8.50 2.52 18.07
CA PRO A 370 -7.59 3.29 17.22
C PRO A 370 -7.06 4.52 17.95
N GLY A 371 -5.77 4.82 17.80
CA GLY A 371 -5.10 5.94 18.47
C GLY A 371 -4.23 6.78 17.56
N ALA A 372 -3.62 6.22 16.52
CA ALA A 372 -2.91 6.96 15.47
C ALA A 372 -2.80 6.16 14.19
N ILE A 373 -2.71 6.87 13.07
CA ILE A 373 -2.34 6.29 11.77
C ILE A 373 -1.07 6.97 11.28
N ILE A 374 -0.08 6.18 10.89
CA ILE A 374 1.20 6.64 10.34
C ILE A 374 1.32 6.07 8.93
N VAL A 375 1.67 6.89 7.95
CA VAL A 375 1.94 6.47 6.57
C VAL A 375 3.37 6.88 6.24
N ASP A 376 4.28 5.91 6.20
CA ASP A 376 5.67 6.14 5.83
C ASP A 376 5.83 6.12 4.31
N GLU A 377 6.72 6.97 3.79
CA GLU A 377 6.93 7.20 2.35
C GLU A 377 5.59 7.44 1.61
N GLU A 378 4.78 8.38 2.11
CA GLU A 378 3.39 8.64 1.70
C GLU A 378 3.20 8.88 0.19
N HIS A 379 4.27 9.34 -0.48
CA HIS A 379 4.32 9.59 -1.91
C HIS A 379 4.38 8.31 -2.77
N ASP A 380 4.58 7.13 -2.14
CA ASP A 380 4.80 5.90 -2.89
C ASP A 380 3.56 5.47 -3.68
N GLY A 381 3.74 5.28 -5.00
CA GLY A 381 2.65 4.88 -5.90
C GLY A 381 2.04 3.50 -5.60
N SER A 382 2.69 2.65 -4.77
CA SER A 382 2.14 1.36 -4.36
C SER A 382 0.94 1.47 -3.42
N PHE A 383 0.71 2.64 -2.82
CA PHE A 383 -0.49 2.91 -2.03
C PHE A 383 -1.76 3.02 -2.88
N LYS A 384 -1.68 3.24 -4.19
CA LYS A 384 -2.82 3.15 -5.11
C LYS A 384 -2.95 1.73 -5.67
N GLN A 385 -4.11 1.13 -5.52
CA GLN A 385 -4.44 -0.14 -6.18
C GLN A 385 -4.80 0.10 -7.64
N GLN A 386 -4.19 -0.67 -8.55
CA GLN A 386 -4.36 -0.46 -10.00
C GLN A 386 -5.49 -1.31 -10.60
N ASP A 387 -5.88 -2.41 -9.95
CA ASP A 387 -6.88 -3.37 -10.42
C ASP A 387 -8.00 -3.57 -9.40
N GLY A 388 -9.19 -3.94 -9.86
CA GLY A 388 -10.36 -4.16 -9.02
C GLY A 388 -10.80 -2.88 -8.31
N LEU A 389 -10.87 -2.90 -7.00
CA LEU A 389 -11.13 -1.73 -6.17
C LEU A 389 -9.93 -0.77 -6.18
N ARG A 390 -10.01 0.30 -6.98
CA ARG A 390 -8.89 1.24 -7.25
C ARG A 390 -8.72 2.31 -6.17
N TYR A 391 -8.64 1.91 -4.90
CA TYR A 391 -8.48 2.85 -3.79
C TYR A 391 -7.03 3.32 -3.60
N HIS A 392 -6.86 4.45 -2.94
CA HIS A 392 -5.57 4.96 -2.48
C HIS A 392 -5.50 4.89 -0.95
N ALA A 393 -4.55 4.12 -0.41
CA ALA A 393 -4.50 3.87 1.04
C ALA A 393 -4.17 5.13 1.85
N ARG A 394 -3.31 6.03 1.36
CA ARG A 394 -3.04 7.33 1.99
C ARG A 394 -4.33 8.14 2.17
N ASP A 395 -5.12 8.26 1.10
CA ASP A 395 -6.33 9.10 1.12
C ASP A 395 -7.43 8.48 2.00
N LEU A 396 -7.53 7.15 2.01
CA LEU A 396 -8.40 6.46 2.96
C LEU A 396 -7.89 6.54 4.40
N ALA A 397 -6.57 6.60 4.63
CA ALA A 397 -6.00 6.83 5.97
C ALA A 397 -6.41 8.21 6.51
N VAL A 398 -6.44 9.25 5.65
CA VAL A 398 -6.98 10.58 5.99
C VAL A 398 -8.44 10.49 6.42
N ALA A 399 -9.28 9.81 5.62
CA ALA A 399 -10.69 9.65 5.93
C ALA A 399 -10.92 8.85 7.22
N ARG A 400 -10.15 7.76 7.43
CA ARG A 400 -10.24 6.90 8.61
C ARG A 400 -9.79 7.62 9.88
N ALA A 401 -8.68 8.36 9.83
CA ALA A 401 -8.19 9.14 10.95
C ALA A 401 -9.19 10.25 11.35
N HIS A 402 -9.78 10.93 10.35
CA HIS A 402 -10.82 11.92 10.57
C HIS A 402 -12.08 11.31 11.22
N HIS A 403 -12.52 10.14 10.75
CA HIS A 403 -13.69 9.44 11.31
C HIS A 403 -13.51 9.08 12.79
N HIS A 404 -12.29 8.68 13.17
CA HIS A 404 -11.98 8.33 14.55
C HIS A 404 -11.55 9.51 15.44
N GLY A 405 -11.36 10.70 14.89
CA GLY A 405 -10.84 11.86 15.62
C GLY A 405 -9.43 11.64 16.16
N ILE A 406 -8.54 10.99 15.39
CA ILE A 406 -7.19 10.62 15.82
C ILE A 406 -6.12 11.28 14.95
N PRO A 407 -4.87 11.46 15.44
CA PRO A 407 -3.78 11.99 14.67
C PRO A 407 -3.42 11.12 13.48
N LEU A 408 -3.05 11.79 12.37
CA LEU A 408 -2.51 11.20 11.17
C LEU A 408 -1.13 11.79 10.90
N LEU A 409 -0.11 10.94 10.76
CA LEU A 409 1.24 11.34 10.40
C LEU A 409 1.63 10.77 9.04
N LEU A 410 1.85 11.64 8.07
CA LEU A 410 2.35 11.31 6.74
C LEU A 410 3.83 11.66 6.68
N GLY A 411 4.70 10.67 6.49
CA GLY A 411 6.15 10.88 6.46
C GLY A 411 6.73 10.66 5.07
N SER A 412 7.61 11.58 4.64
CA SER A 412 8.33 11.43 3.38
C SER A 412 9.60 12.29 3.35
N ALA A 413 10.58 11.85 2.55
CA ALA A 413 11.72 12.70 2.17
C ALA A 413 11.41 13.54 0.91
N THR A 414 10.45 13.10 0.14
CA THR A 414 10.00 13.69 -1.13
C THR A 414 8.48 13.64 -1.19
N PRO A 415 7.78 14.46 -0.37
CA PRO A 415 6.34 14.40 -0.27
C PRO A 415 5.65 14.56 -1.63
N SER A 416 4.48 13.92 -1.79
CA SER A 416 3.66 14.11 -2.98
C SER A 416 3.17 15.57 -3.08
N LEU A 417 2.96 16.05 -4.29
CA LEU A 417 2.48 17.41 -4.51
C LEU A 417 1.10 17.64 -3.90
N GLU A 418 0.27 16.59 -3.79
CA GLU A 418 -1.01 16.63 -3.09
C GLU A 418 -0.85 16.90 -1.58
N SER A 419 0.07 16.22 -0.93
CA SER A 419 0.36 16.40 0.50
C SER A 419 1.02 17.75 0.78
N LEU A 420 1.96 18.16 -0.06
CA LEU A 420 2.60 19.48 0.03
C LEU A 420 1.62 20.62 -0.15
N ALA A 421 0.71 20.54 -1.12
CA ALA A 421 -0.29 21.58 -1.33
C ALA A 421 -1.16 21.79 -0.08
N ARG A 422 -1.57 20.71 0.59
CA ARG A 422 -2.34 20.78 1.84
C ARG A 422 -1.54 21.32 3.02
N ALA A 423 -0.27 20.93 3.12
CA ALA A 423 0.60 21.42 4.17
C ALA A 423 0.87 22.94 4.00
N ARG A 424 1.02 23.40 2.74
CA ARG A 424 1.26 24.82 2.42
C ARG A 424 0.01 25.70 2.52
N SER A 425 -1.18 25.13 2.25
CA SER A 425 -2.46 25.84 2.49
C SER A 425 -2.79 26.01 3.99
N GLY A 426 -2.05 25.32 4.88
CA GLY A 426 -2.33 25.31 6.32
C GLY A 426 -3.43 24.31 6.73
N ASP A 427 -3.98 23.55 5.78
CA ASP A 427 -4.96 22.49 6.09
C ASP A 427 -4.31 21.37 6.94
N TRP A 428 -3.02 21.09 6.71
CA TRP A 428 -2.22 20.12 7.45
C TRP A 428 -1.05 20.80 8.14
N ARG A 429 -0.68 20.30 9.32
CA ARG A 429 0.53 20.78 10.01
C ARG A 429 1.77 20.32 9.25
N HIS A 430 2.64 21.25 8.86
CA HIS A 430 3.91 20.95 8.23
C HIS A 430 5.01 20.86 9.29
N LEU A 431 5.67 19.70 9.37
CA LEU A 431 6.80 19.44 10.28
C LEU A 431 8.02 19.10 9.42
N SER A 432 9.14 19.77 9.66
CA SER A 432 10.35 19.62 8.83
C SER A 432 11.53 19.09 9.65
N LEU A 433 12.23 18.10 9.08
CA LEU A 433 13.50 17.57 9.61
C LEU A 433 14.58 17.78 8.55
N THR A 434 15.28 18.90 8.63
CA THR A 434 16.26 19.30 7.61
C THR A 434 17.64 18.70 7.84
N ARG A 435 17.92 18.25 9.07
CA ARG A 435 19.21 17.70 9.48
C ARG A 435 19.22 16.19 9.41
N ARG A 436 20.31 15.62 8.89
CA ARG A 436 20.55 14.18 9.01
C ARG A 436 20.93 13.83 10.45
N ALA A 437 20.59 12.61 10.88
CA ALA A 437 21.09 12.06 12.14
C ALA A 437 22.63 11.82 12.10
N SER A 438 23.19 11.57 10.89
CA SER A 438 24.64 11.51 10.66
C SER A 438 25.24 12.91 10.47
N ARG A 439 26.53 13.07 10.81
CA ARG A 439 27.25 14.36 10.72
C ARG A 439 27.54 14.84 9.29
N HIS A 440 27.30 14.00 8.25
CA HIS A 440 27.66 14.30 6.86
C HIS A 440 26.54 14.97 6.08
N ALA A 441 26.92 15.91 5.23
CA ALA A 441 26.00 16.60 4.32
C ALA A 441 25.34 15.59 3.32
N PRO A 442 24.13 15.87 2.82
CA PRO A 442 23.51 15.11 1.74
C PRO A 442 24.43 15.03 0.50
N ALA A 443 24.44 13.87 -0.16
CA ALA A 443 25.13 13.72 -1.43
C ALA A 443 24.54 14.69 -2.46
N ARG A 444 25.41 15.40 -3.19
CA ARG A 444 24.98 16.29 -4.27
C ARG A 444 24.71 15.50 -5.55
N LEU A 445 23.67 15.90 -6.28
CA LEU A 445 23.37 15.42 -7.61
C LEU A 445 24.24 16.18 -8.61
N GLU A 446 25.11 15.48 -9.30
CA GLU A 446 25.97 16.03 -10.37
C GLU A 446 25.41 15.60 -11.72
N LEU A 447 24.94 16.54 -12.54
CA LEU A 447 24.44 16.23 -13.89
C LEU A 447 25.62 16.00 -14.82
N VAL A 448 25.57 14.89 -15.58
CA VAL A 448 26.64 14.50 -16.51
C VAL A 448 26.04 14.41 -17.91
N ASP A 449 26.49 15.31 -18.79
CA ASP A 449 25.99 15.41 -20.16
C ASP A 449 26.49 14.24 -21.06
N LEU A 450 25.54 13.56 -21.69
CA LEU A 450 25.76 12.42 -22.58
C LEU A 450 25.93 12.81 -24.07
N ARG A 451 25.66 14.07 -24.43
CA ARG A 451 25.70 14.52 -25.82
C ARG A 451 27.11 14.41 -26.42
N GLY A 452 27.21 13.84 -27.63
CA GLY A 452 28.47 13.68 -28.32
C GLY A 452 29.48 12.70 -27.71
N ARG A 453 29.08 11.93 -26.67
CA ARG A 453 29.98 11.02 -25.96
C ARG A 453 29.71 9.55 -26.28
N ARG A 454 30.79 8.79 -26.52
CA ARG A 454 30.71 7.32 -26.66
C ARG A 454 30.32 6.70 -25.36
N ARG A 455 29.51 5.63 -25.41
CA ARG A 455 29.00 4.90 -24.24
C ARG A 455 29.40 3.43 -24.28
N GLN A 456 29.81 2.89 -23.16
CA GLN A 456 30.10 1.48 -22.97
C GLN A 456 29.18 0.94 -21.85
N GLY A 457 28.29 0.00 -22.17
CA GLY A 457 27.27 -0.48 -21.23
C GLY A 457 26.30 0.61 -20.69
N GLY A 458 26.12 1.71 -21.47
CA GLY A 458 25.32 2.87 -21.03
C GLY A 458 26.11 3.96 -20.29
N LEU A 459 27.37 3.70 -19.94
CA LEU A 459 28.25 4.59 -19.18
C LEU A 459 29.24 5.31 -20.12
N ILE A 460 29.60 6.57 -19.83
CA ILE A 460 30.63 7.31 -20.49
C ILE A 460 31.99 7.16 -19.79
N PRO A 461 33.14 7.33 -20.51
CA PRO A 461 34.48 7.13 -19.95
C PRO A 461 34.74 7.86 -18.63
N PRO A 462 34.41 9.15 -18.44
CA PRO A 462 34.65 9.83 -17.16
C PRO A 462 33.89 9.20 -15.97
N VAL A 463 32.69 8.68 -16.20
CA VAL A 463 31.92 7.99 -15.16
C VAL A 463 32.55 6.63 -14.84
N ILE A 464 33.05 5.89 -15.85
CA ILE A 464 33.79 4.64 -15.65
C ILE A 464 35.04 4.89 -14.81
N GLU A 465 35.75 5.99 -15.04
CA GLU A 465 36.95 6.33 -14.25
C GLU A 465 36.59 6.66 -12.80
N THR A 466 35.54 7.47 -12.57
CA THR A 466 35.06 7.72 -11.19
C THR A 466 34.64 6.43 -10.46
N ILE A 467 34.02 5.46 -11.17
CA ILE A 467 33.73 4.14 -10.60
C ILE A 467 35.04 3.45 -10.20
N ARG A 468 36.07 3.47 -11.06
CA ARG A 468 37.37 2.87 -10.79
C ARG A 468 38.05 3.46 -9.56
N GLU A 469 38.11 4.78 -9.49
CA GLU A 469 38.68 5.54 -8.34
C GLU A 469 37.98 5.12 -7.04
N THR A 470 36.63 5.06 -7.07
CA THR A 470 35.82 4.72 -5.90
C THR A 470 36.09 3.28 -5.41
N LEU A 471 36.17 2.32 -6.33
CA LEU A 471 36.44 0.91 -6.01
C LEU A 471 37.87 0.73 -5.49
N THR A 472 38.85 1.43 -6.10
CA THR A 472 40.27 1.41 -5.66
C THR A 472 40.43 2.01 -4.28
N ALA A 473 39.61 3.01 -3.92
CA ALA A 473 39.56 3.57 -2.58
C ALA A 473 38.90 2.64 -1.51
N GLY A 474 38.48 1.44 -1.91
CA GLY A 474 37.88 0.45 -1.01
C GLY A 474 36.37 0.62 -0.78
N HIS A 475 35.67 1.40 -1.62
CA HIS A 475 34.27 1.70 -1.44
C HIS A 475 33.34 0.95 -2.42
N GLN A 476 32.06 0.99 -2.14
CA GLN A 476 31.02 0.37 -2.96
C GLN A 476 30.35 1.37 -3.88
N VAL A 477 29.94 0.89 -5.06
CA VAL A 477 29.28 1.69 -6.08
C VAL A 477 27.91 1.11 -6.40
N LEU A 478 26.89 1.97 -6.48
CA LEU A 478 25.55 1.64 -6.94
C LEU A 478 25.31 2.20 -8.34
N VAL A 479 25.11 1.32 -9.32
CA VAL A 479 24.72 1.70 -10.69
C VAL A 479 23.21 1.48 -10.85
N PHE A 480 22.49 2.58 -10.85
CA PHE A 480 21.04 2.59 -10.93
C PHE A 480 20.56 2.74 -12.39
N ILE A 481 19.70 1.81 -12.81
CA ILE A 481 19.12 1.82 -14.16
C ILE A 481 17.62 2.09 -14.04
N ASN A 482 17.18 3.24 -14.56
CA ASN A 482 15.77 3.56 -14.63
C ASN A 482 15.10 2.73 -15.74
N ARG A 483 14.48 1.58 -15.38
CA ARG A 483 13.93 0.58 -16.31
C ARG A 483 12.70 1.06 -17.10
N ARG A 484 12.10 2.20 -16.78
CA ARG A 484 10.93 2.71 -17.50
C ARG A 484 11.39 3.25 -18.88
N GLY A 485 11.33 2.40 -19.93
CA GLY A 485 11.55 2.77 -21.32
C GLY A 485 12.73 2.13 -22.05
N PHE A 486 13.62 1.35 -21.40
CA PHE A 486 14.82 0.76 -22.04
C PHE A 486 15.02 -0.74 -21.73
N ALA A 487 13.97 -1.53 -21.87
CA ALA A 487 14.17 -2.98 -22.01
C ALA A 487 14.74 -3.25 -23.42
N PRO A 488 15.84 -4.04 -23.56
CA PRO A 488 16.40 -4.33 -24.88
C PRO A 488 15.34 -5.03 -25.72
N THR A 489 15.02 -4.47 -26.88
CA THR A 489 14.19 -5.12 -27.90
C THR A 489 15.07 -5.66 -29.01
N LEU A 490 14.64 -6.69 -29.72
CA LEU A 490 15.33 -7.18 -30.89
C LEU A 490 14.99 -6.30 -32.08
N ALA A 491 16.02 -5.83 -32.82
CA ALA A 491 15.88 -5.00 -34.01
C ALA A 491 16.69 -5.59 -35.17
N CYS A 492 16.17 -5.47 -36.38
CA CYS A 492 16.92 -5.75 -37.59
C CYS A 492 17.66 -4.50 -38.06
N HIS A 493 18.97 -4.56 -38.17
CA HIS A 493 19.78 -3.45 -38.63
C HIS A 493 19.76 -3.27 -40.16
N ALA A 494 19.25 -4.27 -40.90
CA ALA A 494 19.12 -4.17 -42.36
C ALA A 494 17.84 -3.44 -42.79
N CYS A 495 16.68 -3.67 -42.12
CA CYS A 495 15.39 -3.11 -42.54
C CYS A 495 14.67 -2.29 -41.47
N GLY A 496 15.20 -2.20 -40.24
CA GLY A 496 14.57 -1.46 -39.16
C GLY A 496 13.43 -2.21 -38.45
N TRP A 497 13.16 -3.50 -38.78
CA TRP A 497 12.17 -4.28 -38.10
C TRP A 497 12.43 -4.35 -36.58
N LEU A 498 11.37 -4.23 -35.78
CA LEU A 498 11.41 -4.35 -34.34
C LEU A 498 10.53 -5.51 -33.86
N ALA A 499 10.97 -6.21 -32.83
CA ALA A 499 10.17 -7.26 -32.22
C ALA A 499 9.01 -6.65 -31.43
N GLU A 500 7.84 -6.59 -32.04
CA GLU A 500 6.60 -6.12 -31.47
C GLU A 500 5.74 -7.28 -30.97
N CYS A 501 4.90 -7.02 -29.99
CA CYS A 501 3.97 -7.99 -29.45
C CYS A 501 2.74 -8.12 -30.38
N ASP A 502 2.34 -9.34 -30.68
CA ASP A 502 1.14 -9.62 -31.48
C ASP A 502 -0.17 -9.31 -30.71
N HIS A 503 -0.11 -9.18 -29.37
CA HIS A 503 -1.27 -8.92 -28.50
C HIS A 503 -1.34 -7.50 -27.94
N CYS A 504 -0.27 -6.71 -28.07
CA CYS A 504 -0.16 -5.38 -27.45
C CYS A 504 0.57 -4.44 -28.40
N ASP A 505 0.25 -3.15 -28.34
CA ASP A 505 1.05 -2.09 -28.99
C ASP A 505 2.32 -1.81 -28.17
N ALA A 506 3.12 -2.84 -28.00
CA ALA A 506 4.33 -2.78 -27.18
C ALA A 506 5.45 -3.59 -27.81
N ARG A 507 6.67 -3.11 -27.64
CA ARG A 507 7.86 -3.87 -28.02
C ARG A 507 8.12 -5.02 -27.07
N MET A 508 8.55 -6.17 -27.62
CA MET A 508 8.96 -7.30 -26.80
C MET A 508 10.37 -7.11 -26.26
N THR A 509 10.56 -7.50 -25.03
CA THR A 509 11.88 -7.47 -24.39
C THR A 509 12.66 -8.74 -24.71
N LEU A 510 13.91 -8.57 -25.11
CA LEU A 510 14.86 -9.66 -25.30
C LEU A 510 15.41 -10.11 -23.95
N HIS A 511 15.17 -11.37 -23.61
CA HIS A 511 15.81 -12.08 -22.51
C HIS A 511 16.87 -13.02 -23.04
N ARG A 512 18.02 -13.11 -22.37
CA ARG A 512 19.14 -13.99 -22.79
C ARG A 512 19.16 -15.33 -22.07
N GLN A 513 18.64 -15.37 -20.84
CA GLN A 513 18.56 -16.58 -20.03
C GLN A 513 17.17 -16.75 -19.42
N PRO A 514 16.32 -17.65 -19.93
CA PRO A 514 16.47 -18.35 -21.23
C PRO A 514 16.36 -17.40 -22.43
N PRO A 515 16.95 -17.73 -23.60
CA PRO A 515 16.87 -16.88 -24.78
C PRO A 515 15.46 -16.86 -25.35
N LEU A 516 14.76 -15.72 -25.16
CA LEU A 516 13.37 -15.53 -25.61
C LEU A 516 13.01 -14.03 -25.71
N LEU A 517 11.94 -13.75 -26.47
CA LEU A 517 11.26 -12.46 -26.46
C LEU A 517 10.05 -12.53 -25.53
N ALA A 518 9.91 -11.58 -24.61
CA ALA A 518 8.77 -11.50 -23.71
C ALA A 518 8.12 -10.12 -23.72
N CYS A 519 6.79 -10.08 -23.76
CA CYS A 519 6.02 -8.86 -23.56
C CYS A 519 5.72 -8.66 -22.07
N HIS A 520 6.25 -7.61 -21.46
CA HIS A 520 6.01 -7.32 -20.04
C HIS A 520 4.60 -6.78 -19.73
N HIS A 521 3.76 -6.55 -20.77
CA HIS A 521 2.36 -6.12 -20.60
C HIS A 521 1.36 -7.28 -20.58
N CYS A 522 1.65 -8.39 -21.28
CA CYS A 522 0.73 -9.52 -21.38
C CYS A 522 1.39 -10.89 -21.13
N ASP A 523 2.67 -10.90 -20.79
CA ASP A 523 3.47 -12.14 -20.58
C ASP A 523 3.61 -13.04 -21.82
N ARG A 524 3.23 -12.56 -23.03
CA ARG A 524 3.43 -13.27 -24.27
C ARG A 524 4.92 -13.54 -24.47
N ARG A 525 5.27 -14.78 -24.75
CA ARG A 525 6.66 -15.22 -24.98
C ARG A 525 6.79 -15.84 -26.38
N ARG A 526 7.89 -15.53 -27.04
CA ARG A 526 8.27 -16.12 -28.35
C ARG A 526 9.74 -16.50 -28.33
N ALA A 527 10.11 -17.54 -29.08
CA ALA A 527 11.50 -17.86 -29.35
C ALA A 527 12.18 -16.71 -30.13
N LEU A 528 13.50 -16.61 -30.02
CA LEU A 528 14.27 -15.69 -30.87
C LEU A 528 14.20 -16.16 -32.32
N PRO A 529 13.89 -15.27 -33.27
CA PRO A 529 13.99 -15.62 -34.70
C PRO A 529 15.47 -15.68 -35.09
N ASP A 530 15.85 -16.67 -35.89
CA ASP A 530 17.22 -16.80 -36.43
C ASP A 530 17.49 -15.77 -37.53
N VAL A 531 16.44 -15.40 -38.26
CA VAL A 531 16.46 -14.39 -39.32
C VAL A 531 15.31 -13.38 -39.12
N CYS A 532 15.49 -12.19 -39.64
CA CYS A 532 14.47 -11.14 -39.57
C CYS A 532 13.17 -11.56 -40.26
N PRO A 533 12.02 -11.56 -39.53
CA PRO A 533 10.73 -11.87 -40.14
C PRO A 533 10.30 -10.89 -41.27
N GLY A 534 10.87 -9.67 -41.29
CA GLY A 534 10.53 -8.65 -42.27
C GLY A 534 11.35 -8.73 -43.57
N CYS A 535 12.65 -9.08 -43.50
CA CYS A 535 13.51 -9.06 -44.69
C CYS A 535 14.43 -10.29 -44.89
N GLY A 536 14.35 -11.28 -44.01
CA GLY A 536 15.19 -12.49 -44.06
C GLY A 536 16.67 -12.29 -43.66
N SER A 537 17.09 -11.09 -43.30
CA SER A 537 18.47 -10.82 -42.87
C SER A 537 18.77 -11.45 -41.49
N GLY A 538 19.99 -12.01 -41.33
CA GLY A 538 20.51 -12.47 -40.04
C GLY A 538 21.05 -11.34 -39.15
N ASP A 539 21.02 -10.06 -39.58
CA ASP A 539 21.56 -8.93 -38.81
C ASP A 539 20.54 -8.44 -37.75
N LEU A 540 20.21 -9.35 -36.85
CA LEU A 540 19.34 -9.06 -35.72
C LEU A 540 20.18 -8.73 -34.47
N ARG A 541 19.98 -7.52 -33.93
CA ARG A 541 20.75 -7.03 -32.77
C ARG A 541 19.85 -6.44 -31.70
N PRO A 542 20.26 -6.52 -30.44
CA PRO A 542 19.55 -5.86 -29.35
C PRO A 542 19.62 -4.33 -29.50
N LEU A 543 18.45 -3.67 -29.49
CA LEU A 543 18.32 -2.22 -29.40
C LEU A 543 18.01 -1.82 -27.95
N GLY A 544 18.86 -0.97 -27.36
CA GLY A 544 18.72 -0.52 -25.96
C GLY A 544 19.71 -1.18 -25.00
N SER A 545 19.88 -0.58 -23.81
CA SER A 545 20.75 -1.10 -22.74
C SER A 545 19.85 -1.64 -21.62
N GLY A 546 19.87 -2.95 -21.39
CA GLY A 546 19.23 -3.58 -20.23
C GLY A 546 20.20 -3.68 -19.06
N THR A 547 19.67 -4.01 -17.86
CA THR A 547 20.47 -4.31 -16.64
C THR A 547 21.53 -5.37 -16.92
N GLU A 548 21.21 -6.40 -17.70
CA GLU A 548 22.12 -7.48 -18.09
C GLU A 548 23.35 -6.98 -18.86
N ARG A 549 23.12 -6.10 -19.85
CA ARG A 549 24.24 -5.56 -20.65
C ARG A 549 25.13 -4.62 -19.84
N THR A 550 24.55 -3.84 -18.93
CA THR A 550 25.33 -2.99 -18.02
C THR A 550 26.13 -3.85 -17.05
N GLU A 551 25.54 -4.90 -16.48
CA GLU A 551 26.20 -5.89 -15.64
C GLU A 551 27.38 -6.55 -16.36
N GLU A 552 27.15 -7.14 -17.54
CA GLU A 552 28.19 -7.76 -18.37
C GLU A 552 29.35 -6.81 -18.67
N THR A 553 29.00 -5.54 -19.02
CA THR A 553 30.00 -4.51 -19.30
C THR A 553 30.83 -4.18 -18.06
N LEU A 554 30.19 -4.02 -16.93
CA LEU A 554 30.87 -3.72 -15.65
C LEU A 554 31.73 -4.90 -15.20
N ALA A 555 31.26 -6.14 -15.32
CA ALA A 555 32.05 -7.33 -15.04
C ALA A 555 33.29 -7.44 -15.93
N ALA A 556 33.18 -7.07 -17.21
CA ALA A 556 34.31 -7.05 -18.13
C ALA A 556 35.31 -5.90 -17.84
N LEU A 557 34.81 -4.73 -17.36
CA LEU A 557 35.63 -3.56 -17.02
C LEU A 557 36.34 -3.69 -15.67
N PHE A 558 35.76 -4.46 -14.74
CA PHE A 558 36.20 -4.63 -13.37
C PHE A 558 36.20 -6.11 -12.95
N PRO A 559 37.04 -6.96 -13.60
CA PRO A 559 37.01 -8.43 -13.38
C PRO A 559 37.38 -8.83 -11.96
N GLU A 560 38.08 -7.98 -11.23
CA GLU A 560 38.57 -8.20 -9.86
C GLU A 560 37.49 -7.88 -8.79
N VAL A 561 36.36 -7.26 -9.20
CA VAL A 561 35.34 -6.74 -8.28
C VAL A 561 34.02 -7.48 -8.47
N PRO A 562 33.38 -7.98 -7.41
CA PRO A 562 32.07 -8.62 -7.52
C PRO A 562 31.00 -7.66 -8.06
N VAL A 563 30.25 -8.10 -9.07
CA VAL A 563 29.09 -7.37 -9.61
C VAL A 563 27.81 -8.09 -9.21
N HIS A 564 26.98 -7.42 -8.42
CA HIS A 564 25.71 -7.98 -7.94
C HIS A 564 24.53 -7.31 -8.65
N ARG A 565 23.76 -8.08 -9.42
CA ARG A 565 22.54 -7.61 -10.04
C ARG A 565 21.34 -7.80 -9.12
N ILE A 566 20.60 -6.72 -8.88
CA ILE A 566 19.38 -6.69 -8.06
C ILE A 566 18.23 -6.10 -8.89
N ASP A 567 17.45 -6.97 -9.51
CA ASP A 567 16.22 -6.65 -10.20
C ASP A 567 15.11 -7.68 -9.87
N ARG A 568 13.89 -7.44 -10.39
CA ARG A 568 12.74 -8.30 -10.11
C ARG A 568 12.91 -9.73 -10.59
N ASP A 569 13.74 -9.95 -11.61
CA ASP A 569 13.96 -11.27 -12.22
C ASP A 569 15.05 -12.05 -11.48
N SER A 570 16.12 -11.36 -11.05
CA SER A 570 17.23 -11.97 -10.28
C SER A 570 16.83 -12.31 -8.83
N THR A 571 15.80 -11.63 -8.28
CA THR A 571 15.39 -11.73 -6.87
C THR A 571 14.09 -12.50 -6.65
N ARG A 572 13.62 -13.29 -7.61
CA ARG A 572 12.39 -14.11 -7.46
C ARG A 572 12.46 -15.08 -6.27
N ARG A 573 13.66 -15.51 -5.87
CA ARG A 573 13.87 -16.30 -4.66
C ARG A 573 14.29 -15.38 -3.51
N ARG A 574 13.48 -15.30 -2.47
CA ARG A 574 13.68 -14.45 -1.28
C ARG A 574 15.08 -14.62 -0.67
N ASP A 575 15.58 -15.87 -0.63
CA ASP A 575 16.88 -16.21 -0.05
C ASP A 575 18.08 -15.68 -0.88
N ALA A 576 17.91 -15.47 -2.20
CA ALA A 576 18.98 -14.94 -3.05
C ALA A 576 19.24 -13.45 -2.76
N PHE A 577 18.18 -12.69 -2.54
CA PHE A 577 18.27 -11.27 -2.23
C PHE A 577 18.93 -11.02 -0.85
N GLU A 578 18.53 -11.76 0.18
CA GLU A 578 19.09 -11.63 1.53
C GLU A 578 20.59 -12.01 1.57
N ARG A 579 21.01 -13.00 0.78
CA ARG A 579 22.44 -13.37 0.65
C ARG A 579 23.25 -12.21 0.08
N VAL A 580 22.82 -11.62 -1.04
CA VAL A 580 23.51 -10.47 -1.65
C VAL A 580 23.58 -9.29 -0.67
N LEU A 581 22.50 -8.98 0.04
CA LEU A 581 22.52 -7.91 1.04
C LEU A 581 23.50 -8.21 2.21
N THR A 582 23.65 -9.46 2.60
CA THR A 582 24.59 -9.89 3.64
C THR A 582 26.04 -9.70 3.18
N GLU A 583 26.34 -10.04 1.94
CA GLU A 583 27.67 -9.84 1.33
C GLU A 583 28.01 -8.33 1.24
N VAL A 584 27.09 -7.54 0.71
CA VAL A 584 27.26 -6.07 0.58
C VAL A 584 27.51 -5.39 1.93
N ARG A 585 26.87 -5.87 3.01
CA ARG A 585 27.06 -5.29 4.36
C ARG A 585 28.43 -5.57 4.98
N ARG A 586 29.21 -6.52 4.44
CA ARG A 586 30.58 -6.77 4.90
C ARG A 586 31.51 -5.59 4.61
N GLY A 587 31.10 -4.69 3.68
CA GLY A 587 31.84 -3.46 3.38
C GLY A 587 32.95 -3.64 2.35
N GLU A 588 33.14 -4.83 1.81
CA GLU A 588 34.10 -5.09 0.74
C GLU A 588 33.70 -4.34 -0.54
N PRO A 589 34.67 -3.87 -1.35
CA PRO A 589 34.40 -3.19 -2.62
C PRO A 589 33.55 -4.07 -3.54
N CYS A 590 32.45 -3.55 -4.02
CA CYS A 590 31.57 -4.24 -4.96
C CYS A 590 30.77 -3.26 -5.80
N LEU A 591 30.25 -3.75 -6.94
CA LEU A 591 29.34 -3.05 -7.83
C LEU A 591 27.92 -3.59 -7.66
N LEU A 592 26.99 -2.72 -7.32
CA LEU A 592 25.57 -3.02 -7.27
C LEU A 592 24.90 -2.49 -8.54
N VAL A 593 24.31 -3.36 -9.34
CA VAL A 593 23.56 -2.96 -10.55
C VAL A 593 22.08 -3.26 -10.32
N GLY A 594 21.21 -2.26 -10.48
CA GLY A 594 19.80 -2.58 -10.31
C GLY A 594 18.84 -1.44 -10.60
N THR A 595 17.58 -1.72 -10.30
CA THR A 595 16.43 -0.85 -10.59
C THR A 595 15.79 -0.31 -9.29
N GLN A 596 14.53 0.07 -9.33
CA GLN A 596 13.77 0.66 -8.21
C GLN A 596 13.84 -0.12 -6.87
N MET A 597 14.16 -1.42 -6.90
CA MET A 597 14.32 -2.21 -5.67
C MET A 597 15.49 -1.71 -4.80
N LEU A 598 16.58 -1.24 -5.40
CA LEU A 598 17.73 -0.67 -4.68
C LEU A 598 17.49 0.75 -4.16
N ALA A 599 16.56 1.48 -4.78
CA ALA A 599 16.22 2.84 -4.36
C ALA A 599 15.52 2.86 -2.98
N LYS A 600 14.86 1.77 -2.55
CA LYS A 600 13.94 1.74 -1.43
C LYS A 600 14.32 0.71 -0.36
N GLY A 601 14.12 1.05 0.91
CA GLY A 601 14.05 0.11 2.05
C GLY A 601 15.36 -0.47 2.59
N HIS A 602 16.54 -0.35 1.92
CA HIS A 602 17.75 -1.02 2.35
C HIS A 602 18.79 -0.05 2.91
N HIS A 603 19.46 -0.47 3.96
CA HIS A 603 20.62 0.24 4.52
C HIS A 603 21.89 -0.32 3.88
N LEU A 604 22.55 0.53 3.06
CA LEU A 604 23.79 0.25 2.34
C LEU A 604 24.84 1.27 2.81
N PRO A 605 25.51 1.03 3.95
CA PRO A 605 26.35 2.05 4.61
C PRO A 605 27.63 2.36 3.84
N HIS A 606 28.15 1.41 3.07
CA HIS A 606 29.44 1.51 2.38
C HIS A 606 29.36 2.02 0.94
N VAL A 607 28.15 2.32 0.44
CA VAL A 607 27.94 2.92 -0.88
C VAL A 607 28.27 4.42 -0.82
N THR A 608 29.35 4.82 -1.47
CA THR A 608 29.80 6.22 -1.53
C THR A 608 29.53 6.86 -2.88
N LEU A 609 29.43 6.08 -3.96
CA LEU A 609 29.10 6.54 -5.30
C LEU A 609 27.78 5.91 -5.80
N VAL A 610 26.90 6.76 -6.30
CA VAL A 610 25.70 6.34 -7.04
C VAL A 610 25.77 6.88 -8.46
N VAL A 611 25.56 6.01 -9.44
CA VAL A 611 25.52 6.38 -10.85
C VAL A 611 24.13 6.08 -11.41
N VAL A 612 23.41 7.10 -11.87
CA VAL A 612 22.15 6.95 -12.61
C VAL A 612 22.47 6.92 -14.10
N VAL A 613 22.25 5.76 -14.74
CA VAL A 613 22.68 5.52 -16.14
C VAL A 613 21.91 6.38 -17.14
N ASN A 614 20.61 6.58 -16.89
CA ASN A 614 19.74 7.40 -17.75
C ASN A 614 18.62 8.02 -16.93
N ALA A 615 18.62 9.35 -16.81
CA ALA A 615 17.56 10.11 -16.12
C ALA A 615 16.41 10.52 -17.05
N ASP A 616 16.59 10.47 -18.38
CA ASP A 616 15.69 11.07 -19.36
C ASP A 616 14.33 10.37 -19.48
N ALA A 617 14.26 9.10 -19.13
CA ALA A 617 13.04 8.29 -19.30
C ALA A 617 11.80 8.84 -18.58
N GLY A 618 11.98 9.62 -17.52
CA GLY A 618 10.90 10.26 -16.78
C GLY A 618 10.57 11.68 -17.21
N LEU A 619 11.47 12.35 -17.92
CA LEU A 619 11.28 13.75 -18.35
C LEU A 619 10.26 13.88 -19.49
N TYR A 620 10.21 12.87 -20.39
CA TYR A 620 9.39 12.91 -21.60
C TYR A 620 8.23 11.91 -21.62
N ALA A 621 7.84 11.43 -20.45
CA ALA A 621 6.64 10.58 -20.35
C ALA A 621 5.38 11.45 -20.51
N SER A 622 4.37 10.93 -21.19
CA SER A 622 3.09 11.60 -21.42
C SER A 622 2.23 11.78 -20.15
N ASP A 623 2.66 11.24 -19.02
CA ASP A 623 1.96 11.35 -17.74
C ASP A 623 2.41 12.60 -16.98
N PHE A 624 1.48 13.46 -16.58
CA PHE A 624 1.78 14.70 -15.85
C PHE A 624 2.48 14.48 -14.49
N ARG A 625 2.46 13.27 -13.94
CA ARG A 625 3.16 12.90 -12.69
C ARG A 625 4.58 12.38 -12.93
N ALA A 626 4.96 12.14 -14.18
CA ALA A 626 6.21 11.45 -14.48
C ALA A 626 7.44 12.20 -13.98
N LEU A 627 7.45 13.53 -14.11
CA LEU A 627 8.55 14.37 -13.64
C LEU A 627 8.66 14.36 -12.11
N GLU A 628 7.54 14.50 -11.38
CA GLU A 628 7.48 14.38 -9.93
C GLU A 628 8.03 13.01 -9.47
N GLN A 629 7.52 11.92 -10.06
CA GLN A 629 7.94 10.55 -9.72
C GLN A 629 9.43 10.30 -10.02
N SER A 630 9.94 10.89 -11.12
CA SER A 630 11.36 10.78 -11.48
C SER A 630 12.25 11.55 -10.50
N ALA A 631 11.85 12.75 -10.13
CA ALA A 631 12.56 13.53 -9.11
C ALA A 631 12.57 12.83 -7.74
N GLN A 632 11.43 12.30 -7.30
CA GLN A 632 11.33 11.51 -6.07
C GLN A 632 12.29 10.31 -6.09
N LEU A 633 12.32 9.59 -7.21
CA LEU A 633 13.20 8.43 -7.40
C LEU A 633 14.68 8.83 -7.37
N LEU A 634 15.07 9.90 -8.08
CA LEU A 634 16.45 10.41 -8.08
C LEU A 634 16.93 10.79 -6.69
N VAL A 635 16.09 11.49 -5.91
CA VAL A 635 16.42 11.86 -4.52
C VAL A 635 16.49 10.64 -3.60
N GLN A 636 15.61 9.64 -3.76
CA GLN A 636 15.68 8.40 -3.00
C GLN A 636 16.96 7.61 -3.26
N VAL A 637 17.35 7.51 -4.53
CA VAL A 637 18.59 6.84 -4.96
C VAL A 637 19.80 7.62 -4.45
N ALA A 638 19.79 8.95 -4.57
CA ALA A 638 20.83 9.84 -4.03
C ALA A 638 21.00 9.66 -2.51
N GLY A 639 19.90 9.47 -1.80
CA GLY A 639 19.92 9.19 -0.37
C GLY A 639 20.59 7.86 0.02
N ARG A 640 21.01 7.03 -0.95
CA ARG A 640 21.82 5.81 -0.68
C ARG A 640 23.30 6.09 -0.54
N ALA A 641 23.80 7.16 -1.16
CA ALA A 641 25.19 7.54 -1.08
C ALA A 641 25.52 8.26 0.24
N GLY A 642 26.66 7.92 0.85
CA GLY A 642 27.22 8.65 1.99
C GLY A 642 26.41 8.52 3.28
N ARG A 643 26.12 7.29 3.72
CA ARG A 643 25.41 7.01 4.97
C ARG A 643 26.31 6.69 6.16
N ALA A 644 27.56 6.33 5.92
CA ALA A 644 28.59 6.10 6.93
C ALA A 644 29.53 7.31 7.03
N ASP A 645 30.79 7.12 7.33
CA ASP A 645 31.79 8.15 7.62
C ASP A 645 32.38 8.84 6.37
N HIS A 646 31.86 8.52 5.16
CA HIS A 646 32.36 9.08 3.91
C HIS A 646 31.30 9.91 3.17
N PRO A 647 31.69 11.06 2.57
CA PRO A 647 30.79 11.86 1.76
C PRO A 647 30.34 11.07 0.50
N GLY A 648 29.06 11.17 0.17
CA GLY A 648 28.50 10.51 -1.01
C GLY A 648 28.52 11.39 -2.24
N ARG A 649 28.72 10.78 -3.43
CA ARG A 649 28.56 11.43 -4.74
C ARG A 649 27.46 10.73 -5.54
N VAL A 650 26.74 11.51 -6.36
CA VAL A 650 25.69 10.99 -7.23
C VAL A 650 25.85 11.56 -8.62
N LEU A 651 26.21 10.74 -9.59
CA LEU A 651 26.35 11.12 -10.99
C LEU A 651 25.09 10.75 -11.75
N VAL A 652 24.42 11.73 -12.34
CA VAL A 652 23.18 11.57 -13.09
C VAL A 652 23.45 11.82 -14.58
N GLN A 653 23.54 10.75 -15.35
CA GLN A 653 23.74 10.83 -16.80
C GLN A 653 22.45 11.20 -17.52
N THR A 654 22.48 12.24 -18.36
CA THR A 654 21.34 12.76 -19.11
C THR A 654 21.76 13.34 -20.46
N LEU A 655 20.88 13.26 -21.46
CA LEU A 655 20.98 13.98 -22.72
C LEU A 655 20.52 15.44 -22.61
N HIS A 656 19.88 15.78 -21.51
CA HIS A 656 19.21 17.06 -21.28
C HIS A 656 19.76 17.76 -20.03
N GLY A 657 21.11 17.90 -19.96
CA GLY A 657 21.77 18.59 -18.86
C GLY A 657 21.36 20.06 -18.68
N ASP A 658 20.71 20.64 -19.68
CA ASP A 658 20.20 22.02 -19.68
C ASP A 658 18.73 22.11 -19.23
N ASP A 659 18.05 20.98 -18.98
CA ASP A 659 16.65 20.97 -18.55
C ASP A 659 16.47 21.73 -17.22
N PRO A 660 15.57 22.72 -17.15
CA PRO A 660 15.44 23.59 -15.98
C PRO A 660 14.97 22.83 -14.72
N HIS A 661 14.19 21.78 -14.86
CA HIS A 661 13.71 20.98 -13.73
C HIS A 661 14.84 20.13 -13.14
N LEU A 662 15.66 19.49 -14.01
CA LEU A 662 16.83 18.73 -13.55
C LEU A 662 17.87 19.64 -12.87
N ARG A 663 18.14 20.81 -13.43
CA ARG A 663 19.03 21.80 -12.82
C ARG A 663 18.51 22.24 -11.47
N ARG A 664 17.22 22.61 -11.38
CA ARG A 664 16.61 23.01 -10.12
C ARG A 664 16.70 21.89 -9.07
N LEU A 665 16.44 20.64 -9.48
CA LEU A 665 16.59 19.49 -8.59
C LEU A 665 18.01 19.30 -8.08
N SER A 666 19.03 19.46 -8.96
CA SER A 666 20.44 19.25 -8.60
C SER A 666 21.00 20.39 -7.74
N GLU A 667 20.62 21.62 -8.03
CA GLU A 667 21.17 22.84 -7.38
C GLU A 667 20.43 23.22 -6.09
N GLN A 668 19.08 23.11 -6.07
CA GLN A 668 18.21 23.62 -5.01
C GLN A 668 17.44 22.51 -4.28
N GLY A 669 17.47 21.27 -4.79
CA GLY A 669 16.83 20.11 -4.18
C GLY A 669 15.34 19.96 -4.51
N TYR A 670 14.73 18.93 -3.89
CA TYR A 670 13.35 18.52 -4.19
C TYR A 670 12.31 19.59 -3.82
N ALA A 671 12.46 20.25 -2.69
CA ALA A 671 11.48 21.25 -2.23
C ALA A 671 11.28 22.40 -3.24
N ALA A 672 12.41 22.93 -3.79
CA ALA A 672 12.34 24.00 -4.79
C ALA A 672 11.74 23.54 -6.12
N LEU A 673 12.03 22.29 -6.55
CA LEU A 673 11.39 21.71 -7.72
C LEU A 673 9.89 21.48 -7.49
N ALA A 674 9.50 20.98 -6.33
CA ALA A 674 8.11 20.73 -5.99
C ALA A 674 7.27 22.03 -6.01
N ASP A 675 7.86 23.16 -5.58
CA ASP A 675 7.23 24.49 -5.67
C ASP A 675 6.93 24.86 -7.11
N GLN A 676 7.93 24.72 -7.98
CA GLN A 676 7.76 24.99 -9.41
C GLN A 676 6.69 24.09 -10.03
N LEU A 677 6.74 22.79 -9.73
CA LEU A 677 5.74 21.85 -10.26
C LEU A 677 4.32 22.15 -9.76
N LEU A 678 4.15 22.64 -8.52
CA LEU A 678 2.85 23.08 -8.01
C LEU A 678 2.33 24.28 -8.78
N GLU A 679 3.17 25.27 -9.09
CA GLU A 679 2.79 26.44 -9.89
C GLU A 679 2.39 26.02 -11.32
N GLU A 680 3.17 25.16 -11.97
CA GLU A 680 2.88 24.62 -13.30
C GLU A 680 1.54 23.85 -13.32
N ARG A 681 1.29 23.00 -12.31
CA ARG A 681 0.02 22.26 -12.21
C ARG A 681 -1.18 23.18 -11.93
N ARG A 682 -0.98 24.25 -11.17
CA ARG A 682 -2.00 25.26 -10.94
C ARG A 682 -2.38 25.97 -12.25
N ALA A 683 -1.38 26.39 -13.00
CA ALA A 683 -1.58 27.04 -14.30
C ALA A 683 -2.25 26.11 -15.33
N ALA A 684 -1.87 24.83 -15.32
CA ALA A 684 -2.43 23.82 -16.23
C ALA A 684 -3.78 23.23 -15.75
N GLY A 685 -4.28 23.60 -14.58
CA GLY A 685 -5.52 23.02 -14.03
C GLY A 685 -5.41 21.50 -13.79
N LEU A 686 -4.28 21.05 -13.23
CA LEU A 686 -4.02 19.64 -12.92
C LEU A 686 -4.08 19.37 -11.40
N PRO A 687 -4.17 18.10 -10.95
CA PRO A 687 -4.08 17.78 -9.54
C PRO A 687 -2.77 18.31 -8.90
N PRO A 688 -2.82 18.87 -7.69
CA PRO A 688 -3.93 18.82 -6.70
C PRO A 688 -5.00 19.91 -6.83
N PHE A 689 -4.94 20.81 -7.80
CA PHE A 689 -5.86 21.96 -7.94
C PHE A 689 -7.16 21.60 -8.66
N ARG A 690 -7.18 20.49 -9.37
CA ARG A 690 -8.38 19.85 -9.92
C ARG A 690 -8.43 18.37 -9.54
N PHE A 691 -9.62 17.81 -9.50
CA PHE A 691 -9.88 16.40 -9.26
C PHE A 691 -10.19 15.71 -10.57
N LEU A 692 -9.68 14.51 -10.73
CA LEU A 692 -9.84 13.73 -11.96
C LEU A 692 -10.57 12.41 -11.67
N ALA A 693 -11.38 11.97 -12.64
CA ALA A 693 -11.88 10.59 -12.71
C ALA A 693 -11.69 10.09 -14.14
N LEU A 694 -11.27 8.83 -14.30
CA LEU A 694 -10.95 8.23 -15.58
C LEU A 694 -11.79 6.98 -15.81
N LEU A 695 -12.75 7.07 -16.74
CA LEU A 695 -13.44 5.89 -17.24
C LEU A 695 -12.51 5.17 -18.23
N ARG A 696 -12.23 3.91 -17.97
CA ARG A 696 -11.48 3.00 -18.85
C ARG A 696 -12.43 1.96 -19.43
N LEU A 697 -12.40 1.81 -20.75
CA LEU A 697 -13.19 0.85 -21.51
C LEU A 697 -12.26 -0.11 -22.22
N GLU A 698 -12.57 -1.43 -22.21
CA GLU A 698 -11.77 -2.42 -22.93
C GLU A 698 -12.65 -3.52 -23.55
N SER A 699 -12.37 -3.88 -24.80
CA SER A 699 -13.04 -4.99 -25.50
C SER A 699 -12.12 -5.59 -26.57
N PRO A 700 -12.31 -6.88 -26.94
CA PRO A 700 -11.65 -7.46 -28.10
C PRO A 700 -12.10 -6.84 -29.43
N ARG A 701 -13.22 -6.12 -29.46
CA ARG A 701 -13.79 -5.47 -30.64
C ARG A 701 -13.71 -3.97 -30.52
N GLU A 702 -13.00 -3.35 -31.43
CA GLU A 702 -12.75 -1.90 -31.49
C GLU A 702 -14.07 -1.11 -31.62
N GLU A 703 -14.96 -1.55 -32.52
CA GLU A 703 -16.22 -0.87 -32.74
C GLU A 703 -17.09 -0.83 -31.47
N ALA A 704 -17.04 -1.90 -30.63
CA ALA A 704 -17.80 -1.97 -29.40
C ALA A 704 -17.29 -0.97 -28.35
N VAL A 705 -15.96 -0.77 -28.27
CA VAL A 705 -15.35 0.18 -27.34
C VAL A 705 -15.66 1.61 -27.80
N ASN A 706 -15.50 1.91 -29.08
CA ASN A 706 -15.74 3.23 -29.66
C ASN A 706 -17.22 3.63 -29.57
N ALA A 707 -18.14 2.71 -29.87
CA ALA A 707 -19.58 2.96 -29.77
C ALA A 707 -20.00 3.25 -28.31
N LEU A 708 -19.60 2.39 -27.36
CA LEU A 708 -19.93 2.61 -25.94
C LEU A 708 -19.27 3.90 -25.40
N GLY A 709 -18.03 4.18 -25.79
CA GLY A 709 -17.31 5.40 -25.39
C GLY A 709 -17.99 6.67 -25.86
N GLY A 710 -18.45 6.69 -27.11
CA GLY A 710 -19.22 7.80 -27.66
C GLY A 710 -20.55 8.03 -26.94
N GLN A 711 -21.34 6.94 -26.74
CA GLN A 711 -22.61 6.99 -25.99
C GLN A 711 -22.40 7.43 -24.54
N ALA A 712 -21.34 6.94 -23.87
CA ALA A 712 -21.02 7.34 -22.49
C ALA A 712 -20.67 8.83 -22.38
N ALA A 713 -19.90 9.35 -23.33
CA ALA A 713 -19.54 10.77 -23.36
C ALA A 713 -20.78 11.66 -23.61
N GLU A 714 -21.66 11.26 -24.51
CA GLU A 714 -22.89 11.98 -24.79
C GLU A 714 -23.85 11.96 -23.59
N ALA A 715 -24.07 10.82 -22.97
CA ALA A 715 -24.89 10.67 -21.77
C ALA A 715 -24.34 11.50 -20.62
N LEU A 716 -23.02 11.49 -20.42
CA LEU A 716 -22.35 12.27 -19.38
C LEU A 716 -22.48 13.78 -19.62
N ARG A 717 -22.27 14.27 -20.86
CA ARG A 717 -22.43 15.69 -21.19
C ARG A 717 -23.86 16.17 -20.97
N ARG A 718 -24.85 15.34 -21.32
CA ARG A 718 -26.26 15.61 -21.03
C ARG A 718 -26.52 15.71 -19.53
N TRP A 719 -26.05 14.74 -18.75
CA TRP A 719 -26.18 14.73 -17.27
C TRP A 719 -25.54 15.95 -16.62
N ILE A 720 -24.34 16.35 -17.07
CA ILE A 720 -23.63 17.55 -16.62
C ILE A 720 -24.45 18.79 -16.91
N GLY A 721 -25.02 18.92 -18.12
CA GLY A 721 -25.84 20.07 -18.54
C GLY A 721 -27.14 20.18 -17.76
N GLU A 722 -27.90 19.07 -17.61
CA GLU A 722 -29.16 19.03 -16.88
C GLU A 722 -29.04 19.43 -15.41
N ARG A 723 -27.87 19.13 -14.79
CA ARG A 723 -27.60 19.43 -13.38
C ARG A 723 -26.69 20.63 -13.16
N SER A 724 -26.29 21.32 -14.22
CA SER A 724 -25.39 22.48 -14.18
C SER A 724 -24.08 22.17 -13.38
N LEU A 725 -23.51 20.98 -13.57
CA LEU A 725 -22.29 20.59 -12.88
C LEU A 725 -21.07 21.25 -13.54
N ALA A 726 -20.18 21.87 -12.74
CA ALA A 726 -18.90 22.37 -13.21
C ALA A 726 -17.89 21.21 -13.37
N VAL A 727 -18.11 20.35 -14.37
CA VAL A 727 -17.29 19.18 -14.69
C VAL A 727 -16.99 19.21 -16.19
N ASP A 728 -15.70 19.07 -16.54
CA ASP A 728 -15.28 18.90 -17.92
C ASP A 728 -15.31 17.41 -18.27
N CYS A 729 -15.79 17.10 -19.48
CA CYS A 729 -15.80 15.77 -20.08
C CYS A 729 -14.85 15.75 -21.28
N LEU A 730 -13.69 15.15 -21.12
CA LEU A 730 -12.60 15.12 -22.11
C LEU A 730 -12.50 13.73 -22.75
N GLY A 731 -12.57 13.67 -24.05
CA GLY A 731 -12.59 12.42 -24.83
C GLY A 731 -14.00 12.07 -25.34
N PRO A 732 -14.27 10.80 -25.75
CA PRO A 732 -13.38 9.62 -25.61
C PRO A 732 -12.13 9.68 -26.50
N VAL A 733 -11.01 9.16 -26.00
CA VAL A 733 -9.74 9.06 -26.74
C VAL A 733 -9.13 7.67 -26.54
N PRO A 734 -8.37 7.14 -27.53
CA PRO A 734 -7.59 5.94 -27.33
C PRO A 734 -6.66 6.06 -26.10
N ALA A 735 -6.47 4.98 -25.37
CA ALA A 735 -5.47 4.95 -24.30
C ALA A 735 -4.06 5.07 -24.92
N PRO A 736 -3.03 5.54 -24.17
CA PRO A 736 -1.63 5.61 -24.64
C PRO A 736 -1.08 4.28 -25.19
N MET A 737 -1.62 3.15 -24.74
CA MET A 737 -1.49 1.83 -25.35
C MET A 737 -2.88 1.38 -25.80
N GLU A 738 -3.18 1.64 -27.06
CA GLU A 738 -4.52 1.41 -27.61
C GLU A 738 -4.90 -0.08 -27.61
N ARG A 739 -3.94 -0.97 -27.91
CA ARG A 739 -4.15 -2.42 -27.87
C ARG A 739 -3.23 -3.09 -26.82
N ARG A 740 -3.86 -3.82 -25.90
CA ARG A 740 -3.17 -4.60 -24.85
C ARG A 740 -3.90 -5.93 -24.64
N GLN A 741 -3.18 -7.06 -24.63
CA GLN A 741 -3.75 -8.39 -24.45
C GLN A 741 -4.90 -8.71 -25.42
N ASN A 742 -4.76 -8.34 -26.69
CA ASN A 742 -5.80 -8.44 -27.73
C ASN A 742 -7.10 -7.69 -27.42
N ARG A 743 -7.02 -6.63 -26.61
CA ARG A 743 -8.15 -5.75 -26.29
C ARG A 743 -7.81 -4.32 -26.66
N TYR A 744 -8.78 -3.64 -27.26
CA TYR A 744 -8.72 -2.20 -27.50
C TYR A 744 -9.11 -1.44 -26.24
N HIS A 745 -8.41 -0.38 -25.95
CA HIS A 745 -8.58 0.45 -24.76
C HIS A 745 -8.92 1.89 -25.14
N LEU A 746 -10.02 2.39 -24.58
CA LEU A 746 -10.50 3.75 -24.74
C LEU A 746 -10.64 4.41 -23.37
N GLN A 747 -10.47 5.73 -23.32
CA GLN A 747 -10.53 6.51 -22.09
C GLN A 747 -11.47 7.71 -22.24
N LEU A 748 -12.22 8.00 -21.17
CA LEU A 748 -12.99 9.22 -21.01
C LEU A 748 -12.65 9.84 -19.67
N MET A 749 -12.15 11.08 -19.66
CA MET A 749 -11.71 11.77 -18.46
C MET A 749 -12.72 12.81 -18.02
N LEU A 750 -13.03 12.81 -16.72
CA LEU A 750 -13.80 13.83 -16.02
C LEU A 750 -12.84 14.67 -15.19
N ALA A 751 -13.00 15.99 -15.21
CA ALA A 751 -12.18 16.91 -14.44
C ALA A 751 -13.05 18.00 -13.78
N SER A 752 -12.82 18.31 -12.50
CA SER A 752 -13.55 19.36 -11.80
C SER A 752 -12.70 20.02 -10.71
N SER A 753 -12.90 21.29 -10.45
CA SER A 753 -12.35 21.98 -9.27
C SER A 753 -13.08 21.62 -7.98
N ARG A 754 -14.28 21.02 -8.07
CA ARG A 754 -15.11 20.60 -6.94
C ARG A 754 -15.28 19.10 -6.92
N ARG A 755 -14.73 18.46 -5.89
CA ARG A 755 -14.78 17.00 -5.70
C ARG A 755 -16.21 16.45 -5.64
N SER A 756 -17.13 17.15 -5.00
CA SER A 756 -18.53 16.74 -4.92
C SER A 756 -19.20 16.64 -6.29
N MET A 757 -18.95 17.60 -7.17
CA MET A 757 -19.50 17.60 -8.53
C MET A 757 -18.89 16.48 -9.40
N LEU A 758 -17.58 16.23 -9.24
CA LEU A 758 -16.92 15.09 -9.90
C LEU A 758 -17.54 13.76 -9.49
N HIS A 759 -17.79 13.57 -8.18
CA HIS A 759 -18.44 12.35 -7.67
C HIS A 759 -19.88 12.21 -8.13
N GLU A 760 -20.64 13.31 -8.20
CA GLU A 760 -22.01 13.30 -8.71
C GLU A 760 -22.05 12.92 -10.20
N ALA A 761 -21.19 13.52 -11.02
CA ALA A 761 -21.04 13.17 -12.44
C ALA A 761 -20.59 11.70 -12.62
N GLY A 762 -19.64 11.25 -11.81
CA GLY A 762 -19.18 9.86 -11.79
C GLY A 762 -20.26 8.86 -11.41
N ALA A 763 -21.09 9.18 -10.42
CA ALA A 763 -22.23 8.35 -10.01
C ALA A 763 -23.30 8.27 -11.11
N GLY A 764 -23.62 9.39 -11.76
CA GLY A 764 -24.54 9.43 -12.90
C GLY A 764 -24.02 8.57 -14.07
N LEU A 765 -22.75 8.69 -14.40
CA LEU A 765 -22.09 7.88 -15.44
C LEU A 765 -22.15 6.37 -15.12
N VAL A 766 -21.85 6.00 -13.88
CA VAL A 766 -21.91 4.61 -13.44
C VAL A 766 -23.34 4.06 -13.52
N ALA A 767 -24.34 4.81 -13.03
CA ALA A 767 -25.75 4.39 -13.11
C ALA A 767 -26.20 4.21 -14.57
N TRP A 768 -25.78 5.08 -15.47
CA TRP A 768 -26.05 4.94 -16.90
C TRP A 768 -25.39 3.70 -17.50
N LEU A 769 -24.11 3.43 -17.20
CA LEU A 769 -23.40 2.25 -17.67
C LEU A 769 -24.06 0.94 -17.18
N GLU A 770 -24.54 0.90 -15.95
CA GLU A 770 -25.25 -0.28 -15.41
C GLU A 770 -26.60 -0.53 -16.08
N ALA A 771 -27.31 0.54 -16.47
CA ALA A 771 -28.57 0.44 -17.17
C ALA A 771 -28.41 0.11 -18.68
N THR A 772 -27.22 0.30 -19.25
CA THR A 772 -26.96 0.16 -20.69
C THR A 772 -26.61 -1.28 -21.04
N PRO A 773 -27.38 -1.97 -21.92
CA PRO A 773 -27.13 -3.37 -22.28
C PRO A 773 -25.77 -3.60 -22.96
N GLU A 774 -25.29 -2.65 -23.76
CA GLU A 774 -24.03 -2.66 -24.48
C GLU A 774 -22.82 -2.70 -23.52
N ALA A 775 -22.94 -2.04 -22.37
CA ALA A 775 -21.90 -2.02 -21.35
C ALA A 775 -21.61 -3.41 -20.75
N ARG A 776 -22.53 -4.38 -20.88
CA ARG A 776 -22.31 -5.78 -20.45
C ARG A 776 -21.30 -6.52 -21.34
N ARG A 777 -21.06 -6.03 -22.57
CA ARG A 777 -20.14 -6.64 -23.55
C ARG A 777 -18.76 -5.98 -23.56
N VAL A 778 -18.62 -4.84 -22.90
CA VAL A 778 -17.39 -4.09 -22.77
C VAL A 778 -17.00 -4.05 -21.30
N ARG A 779 -15.76 -4.42 -20.98
CA ARG A 779 -15.28 -4.28 -19.61
C ARG A 779 -14.99 -2.80 -19.35
N TRP A 780 -15.51 -2.29 -18.27
CA TRP A 780 -15.30 -0.90 -17.87
C TRP A 780 -14.94 -0.75 -16.40
N SER A 781 -14.24 0.33 -16.08
CA SER A 781 -13.93 0.71 -14.71
C SER A 781 -13.80 2.23 -14.60
N LEU A 782 -14.31 2.79 -13.52
CA LEU A 782 -14.11 4.19 -13.18
C LEU A 782 -13.02 4.30 -12.12
N ASP A 783 -11.95 5.04 -12.43
CA ASP A 783 -10.81 5.28 -11.55
C ASP A 783 -10.88 6.71 -11.01
N ILE A 784 -11.22 6.85 -9.74
CA ILE A 784 -11.24 8.14 -9.05
C ILE A 784 -9.84 8.46 -8.54
N ASP A 785 -9.39 9.70 -8.74
CA ASP A 785 -8.03 10.16 -8.43
C ASP A 785 -6.95 9.24 -9.03
N PRO A 786 -6.91 9.10 -10.39
CA PRO A 786 -5.96 8.22 -11.07
C PRO A 786 -4.52 8.68 -10.81
N GLN A 787 -3.61 7.72 -10.56
CA GLN A 787 -2.18 7.98 -10.39
C GLN A 787 -1.40 7.87 -11.71
N THR A 788 -2.04 7.37 -12.76
CA THR A 788 -1.51 7.31 -14.11
C THR A 788 -2.65 7.42 -15.11
N LEU A 789 -2.39 8.10 -16.21
CA LEU A 789 -3.31 8.20 -17.34
C LEU A 789 -3.08 7.08 -18.39
N SER A 790 -2.09 6.21 -18.18
CA SER A 790 -1.76 5.09 -19.05
C SER A 790 -2.45 3.79 -18.64
#